data_3bf1b26fc29409694659f7b8c7e49d73
#
_entry.id   3bf1b26fc29409694659f7b8c7e49d73
#
_cell.length_a   1.000
_cell.length_b   1.000
_cell.length_c   1.000
_cell.angle_alpha   90.00
_cell.angle_beta   90.00
_cell.angle_gamma   90.00
#
_symmetry.space_group_name_H-M   'P 1'
#
loop_
_entity.id
_entity.type
_entity.pdbx_description
1 polymer ?
#
loop_
_entity_poly.entity_id
_entity_poly.type
_entity_poly.pdbx_seq_one_letter_code
_entity_poly.pdbx_strand_id
1 'polypeptide(L)'
;MKANSLLLCAMLFGAIAAFAQNQGVLTGQVLDKNGLPLAYATLQLEGSVQGTISDEQGAFLLKVDAGNYNLVVTYIGYAPVKQAVVVAANAETKLTVKLTEENTALNVIEVSGVRAKTASATRTLLEVKDIPQAIVVIGQKTIKQQAAFDLTTLTRNISGLNFTGNYSGAGSYQFFNARGFDLVNSQNFRWNGMMIWNLGNNYADNIEQVEFLKGPTSILFGDVAPGGVLNFSTKKPLADFYTAVDLKIGQWNLIRPAFDISGPLNKSKTLRYRVNTSYQKEESFRNKVESERYFVAPTIAWDITPRLSWNVEAVIRNSTASDDPGLVSPDGTVAGLDRLDPKLYLSEPSRKYKYKDQSYFSTLTYRLGDTWRLRSVFFYGNTKNRPWGIWPDAPDEDGNLQRNEYGYNQGLKNLSTTLDAYGSFYTGRIKHNLLVGLEYQRSRFRYTNEGYLDSLDQNNLYNIVYNQVPDIAPAETPYLPFVSVIDRAGIYMQDQMMFLHEKLHLLVGIRAGLTTQGNQYKADELPGTDYEGYEDNLVTVNVLTPRIGLVYKPKEWASVYASYAQGYEVNSPDIFALNYLDFSNPPATRSTQVELGTKASILQNRLGLSLTLFQIDKKDPYGFVYLDPANPNYDEYNVYYDGHHRSRGIELDVDGKITPWLSVTAGAAYTDTEVLEDPGYPIGNRLPNAPRYTGNIWLNFEPVQHLKGLTLGAGYFYKNRFFSSINNDPNLEVPNSFTIDLAAGYQFKRFGAQLNVTNITNQVNYLNPWVFNLFEVQPLRRFVLTLSYKFQR
;
A
#
# COMPACT_ATOMS: atom_id res chain seq x y z
N MET A 1 2.86 -67.73 -39.18
CA MET A 1 2.73 -66.41 -38.47
C MET A 1 1.62 -66.41 -37.41
N LYS A 2 1.45 -67.41 -36.58
CA LYS A 2 0.42 -67.49 -35.53
C LYS A 2 0.96 -67.92 -34.14
N ALA A 3 2.27 -68.19 -34.01
CA ALA A 3 2.83 -68.64 -32.74
C ALA A 3 3.56 -67.50 -31.94
N ASN A 4 3.96 -66.43 -32.62
CA ASN A 4 4.72 -65.36 -31.97
C ASN A 4 3.86 -64.29 -31.31
N SER A 5 2.55 -64.18 -31.55
CA SER A 5 1.64 -63.18 -30.94
C SER A 5 1.15 -63.62 -29.56
N LEU A 6 1.13 -64.92 -29.25
CA LEU A 6 0.73 -65.40 -27.92
C LEU A 6 1.84 -65.25 -26.85
N LEU A 7 3.11 -65.36 -27.30
CA LEU A 7 4.23 -65.14 -26.34
C LEU A 7 4.39 -63.66 -25.93
N LEU A 8 4.07 -62.75 -26.86
CA LEU A 8 4.14 -61.30 -26.53
C LEU A 8 3.01 -60.88 -25.62
N CYS A 9 1.81 -61.46 -25.73
CA CYS A 9 0.71 -61.18 -24.80
C CYS A 9 0.94 -61.77 -23.42
N ALA A 10 1.57 -62.94 -23.32
CA ALA A 10 1.90 -63.53 -22.04
C ALA A 10 3.02 -62.79 -21.28
N MET A 11 3.98 -62.21 -21.97
CA MET A 11 5.00 -61.33 -21.35
C MET A 11 4.45 -59.97 -20.92
N LEU A 12 3.45 -59.41 -21.59
CA LEU A 12 2.79 -58.19 -21.18
C LEU A 12 1.86 -58.38 -19.96
N PHE A 13 1.21 -59.56 -19.82
CA PHE A 13 0.41 -59.87 -18.64
C PHE A 13 1.26 -60.27 -17.44
N GLY A 14 2.44 -60.81 -17.62
CA GLY A 14 3.39 -61.09 -16.53
C GLY A 14 4.04 -59.83 -15.94
N ALA A 15 4.19 -58.76 -16.72
CA ALA A 15 4.75 -57.50 -16.27
C ALA A 15 3.77 -56.64 -15.45
N ILE A 16 2.46 -56.81 -15.61
CA ILE A 16 1.42 -56.10 -14.85
C ILE A 16 1.19 -56.71 -13.47
N ALA A 17 1.49 -57.98 -13.25
CA ALA A 17 1.34 -58.63 -11.96
C ALA A 17 2.49 -58.40 -10.98
N ALA A 18 3.60 -57.77 -11.40
CA ALA A 18 4.77 -57.50 -10.56
C ALA A 18 4.73 -56.15 -9.85
N PHE A 19 3.73 -55.27 -10.11
CA PHE A 19 3.59 -53.95 -9.47
C PHE A 19 2.57 -53.90 -8.33
N ALA A 20 2.00 -55.00 -7.91
CA ALA A 20 0.85 -55.02 -7.02
C ALA A 20 1.15 -55.40 -5.55
N GLN A 21 2.38 -55.37 -5.05
CA GLN A 21 2.65 -55.87 -3.69
C GLN A 21 3.75 -55.15 -2.88
N ASN A 22 3.75 -53.84 -2.82
CA ASN A 22 4.70 -53.14 -1.92
C ASN A 22 4.02 -52.10 -1.02
N GLN A 23 2.70 -52.15 -0.82
CA GLN A 23 2.02 -51.21 0.06
C GLN A 23 1.98 -51.72 1.51
N GLY A 24 2.27 -50.83 2.43
CA GLY A 24 1.99 -51.01 3.84
C GLY A 24 0.86 -50.10 4.31
N VAL A 25 0.39 -50.31 5.52
CA VAL A 25 -0.69 -49.51 6.12
C VAL A 25 -0.15 -48.83 7.37
N LEU A 26 -0.26 -47.52 7.37
CA LEU A 26 0.01 -46.69 8.55
C LEU A 26 -1.32 -46.40 9.26
N THR A 27 -1.46 -46.86 10.52
CA THR A 27 -2.66 -46.61 11.33
C THR A 27 -2.28 -45.98 12.66
N GLY A 28 -3.25 -45.34 13.31
CA GLY A 28 -2.99 -44.80 14.63
C GLY A 28 -4.02 -43.83 15.14
N GLN A 29 -3.63 -43.05 16.13
CA GLN A 29 -4.46 -41.98 16.69
C GLN A 29 -3.71 -40.68 16.82
N VAL A 30 -4.43 -39.58 16.63
CA VAL A 30 -3.99 -38.22 16.95
C VAL A 30 -4.67 -37.76 18.23
N LEU A 31 -3.88 -37.45 19.25
CA LEU A 31 -4.33 -37.07 20.57
C LEU A 31 -3.80 -35.68 20.96
N ASP A 32 -4.46 -35.00 21.88
CA ASP A 32 -3.92 -33.85 22.57
C ASP A 32 -2.92 -34.23 23.67
N LYS A 33 -2.33 -33.24 24.36
CA LYS A 33 -1.42 -33.46 25.48
C LYS A 33 -2.07 -34.22 26.66
N ASN A 34 -3.40 -34.13 26.82
CA ASN A 34 -4.17 -34.76 27.90
C ASN A 34 -4.68 -36.16 27.49
N GLY A 35 -4.40 -36.60 26.23
CA GLY A 35 -4.83 -37.89 25.71
C GLY A 35 -6.24 -37.88 25.12
N LEU A 36 -6.85 -36.68 24.90
CA LEU A 36 -8.13 -36.57 24.21
C LEU A 36 -7.95 -36.70 22.71
N PRO A 37 -8.83 -37.42 21.99
CA PRO A 37 -8.72 -37.57 20.53
C PRO A 37 -8.95 -36.26 19.81
N LEU A 38 -8.13 -36.01 18.78
CA LEU A 38 -8.26 -34.88 17.91
C LEU A 38 -8.88 -35.31 16.59
N ALA A 39 -10.17 -35.02 16.41
CA ALA A 39 -10.91 -35.32 15.19
C ALA A 39 -10.50 -34.38 14.05
N TYR A 40 -10.39 -34.94 12.85
CA TYR A 40 -10.10 -34.19 11.61
C TYR A 40 -8.72 -33.51 11.59
N ALA A 41 -7.74 -34.04 12.32
CA ALA A 41 -6.36 -33.65 12.16
C ALA A 41 -5.84 -34.12 10.79
N THR A 42 -5.11 -33.26 10.11
CA THR A 42 -4.54 -33.57 8.79
C THR A 42 -3.19 -34.28 8.95
N LEU A 43 -3.02 -35.42 8.31
CA LEU A 43 -1.78 -36.18 8.28
C LEU A 43 -1.29 -36.26 6.84
N GLN A 44 -0.08 -35.82 6.57
CA GLN A 44 0.50 -35.80 5.22
C GLN A 44 1.95 -36.27 5.24
N LEU A 45 2.33 -37.06 4.25
CA LEU A 45 3.73 -37.42 4.04
C LEU A 45 4.49 -36.25 3.42
N GLU A 46 5.59 -35.86 4.05
CA GLU A 46 6.40 -34.73 3.58
C GLU A 46 6.93 -34.95 2.16
N GLY A 47 6.70 -33.95 1.31
CA GLY A 47 7.10 -34.04 -0.11
C GLY A 47 6.21 -34.94 -0.98
N SER A 48 5.06 -35.42 -0.46
CA SER A 48 4.10 -36.27 -1.19
C SER A 48 2.70 -35.64 -1.14
N VAL A 49 1.87 -35.99 -2.10
CA VAL A 49 0.43 -35.69 -2.10
C VAL A 49 -0.38 -36.70 -1.28
N GLN A 50 0.26 -37.73 -0.78
CA GLN A 50 -0.39 -38.79 0.01
C GLN A 50 -0.59 -38.30 1.45
N GLY A 51 -1.84 -38.38 1.90
CA GLY A 51 -2.25 -37.96 3.24
C GLY A 51 -3.63 -38.51 3.59
N THR A 52 -4.03 -38.33 4.82
CA THR A 52 -5.34 -38.69 5.35
C THR A 52 -5.76 -37.69 6.43
N ILE A 53 -6.97 -37.82 6.92
CA ILE A 53 -7.47 -37.07 8.08
C ILE A 53 -7.88 -38.05 9.16
N SER A 54 -7.76 -37.68 10.43
CA SER A 54 -8.27 -38.46 11.55
C SER A 54 -9.81 -38.39 11.61
N ASP A 55 -10.44 -39.48 12.03
CA ASP A 55 -11.89 -39.56 12.25
C ASP A 55 -12.31 -38.88 13.58
N GLU A 56 -13.61 -39.00 13.96
CA GLU A 56 -14.15 -38.43 15.20
C GLU A 56 -13.50 -38.94 16.46
N GLN A 57 -12.91 -40.13 16.44
CA GLN A 57 -12.17 -40.76 17.52
C GLN A 57 -10.67 -40.47 17.46
N GLY A 58 -10.24 -39.57 16.55
CA GLY A 58 -8.84 -39.25 16.31
C GLY A 58 -8.07 -40.35 15.58
N ALA A 59 -8.72 -41.47 15.17
CA ALA A 59 -8.06 -42.55 14.49
C ALA A 59 -7.82 -42.23 13.02
N PHE A 60 -6.72 -42.73 12.45
CA PHE A 60 -6.40 -42.54 11.03
C PHE A 60 -5.89 -43.83 10.39
N LEU A 61 -6.05 -43.91 9.06
CA LEU A 61 -5.52 -44.94 8.22
C LEU A 61 -4.98 -44.33 6.94
N LEU A 62 -3.72 -44.69 6.57
CA LEU A 62 -3.08 -44.23 5.36
C LEU A 62 -2.35 -45.42 4.69
N LYS A 63 -2.70 -45.74 3.46
CA LYS A 63 -2.04 -46.78 2.64
C LYS A 63 -0.97 -46.11 1.79
N VAL A 64 0.28 -46.56 1.92
CA VAL A 64 1.44 -46.00 1.22
C VAL A 64 2.39 -47.11 0.80
N ASP A 65 3.23 -46.88 -0.16
CA ASP A 65 4.28 -47.83 -0.54
C ASP A 65 5.28 -48.01 0.61
N ALA A 66 5.90 -49.18 0.70
CA ALA A 66 6.91 -49.42 1.73
C ALA A 66 8.09 -48.44 1.58
N GLY A 67 8.51 -47.84 2.65
CA GLY A 67 9.57 -46.84 2.64
C GLY A 67 9.74 -46.08 3.94
N ASN A 68 10.70 -45.19 3.95
CA ASN A 68 10.93 -44.24 5.06
C ASN A 68 10.29 -42.89 4.74
N TYR A 69 9.43 -42.40 5.63
CA TYR A 69 8.69 -41.18 5.43
C TYR A 69 8.79 -40.27 6.65
N ASN A 70 8.61 -38.98 6.45
CA ASN A 70 8.30 -38.05 7.51
C ASN A 70 6.79 -37.75 7.46
N LEU A 71 6.07 -38.17 8.48
CA LEU A 71 4.65 -37.84 8.63
C LEU A 71 4.54 -36.46 9.30
N VAL A 72 3.88 -35.53 8.64
CA VAL A 72 3.56 -34.21 9.18
C VAL A 72 2.10 -34.24 9.61
N VAL A 73 1.84 -33.94 10.88
CA VAL A 73 0.49 -33.91 11.45
C VAL A 73 0.19 -32.49 11.88
N THR A 74 -0.92 -31.94 11.38
CA THR A 74 -1.37 -30.60 11.66
C THR A 74 -2.81 -30.59 12.13
N TYR A 75 -3.10 -29.73 13.10
CA TYR A 75 -4.45 -29.47 13.61
C TYR A 75 -4.60 -28.03 14.04
N ILE A 76 -5.75 -27.41 13.80
CA ILE A 76 -5.97 -25.98 14.11
C ILE A 76 -5.84 -25.75 15.61
N GLY A 77 -4.93 -24.86 16.01
CA GLY A 77 -4.67 -24.55 17.43
C GLY A 77 -3.60 -25.43 18.07
N TYR A 78 -2.90 -26.27 17.29
CA TYR A 78 -1.85 -27.17 17.78
C TYR A 78 -0.56 -26.98 16.96
N ALA A 79 0.58 -27.12 17.63
CA ALA A 79 1.88 -27.10 16.97
C ALA A 79 2.00 -28.31 16.00
N PRO A 80 2.44 -28.08 14.73
CA PRO A 80 2.66 -29.18 13.81
C PRO A 80 3.70 -30.15 14.35
N VAL A 81 3.41 -31.45 14.31
CA VAL A 81 4.36 -32.50 14.66
C VAL A 81 4.86 -33.18 13.40
N LYS A 82 6.18 -33.27 13.28
CA LYS A 82 6.86 -34.05 12.25
C LYS A 82 7.49 -35.29 12.86
N GLN A 83 7.09 -36.47 12.39
CA GLN A 83 7.54 -37.74 12.91
C GLN A 83 8.05 -38.66 11.81
N ALA A 84 9.27 -39.15 11.94
CA ALA A 84 9.82 -40.15 11.05
C ALA A 84 9.09 -41.48 11.25
N VAL A 85 8.65 -42.12 10.17
CA VAL A 85 7.93 -43.40 10.16
C VAL A 85 8.53 -44.31 9.09
N VAL A 86 8.63 -45.61 9.42
CA VAL A 86 9.05 -46.64 8.50
C VAL A 86 7.84 -47.52 8.20
N VAL A 87 7.44 -47.55 6.92
CA VAL A 87 6.34 -48.39 6.47
C VAL A 87 6.90 -49.66 5.81
N ALA A 88 6.62 -50.79 6.41
CA ALA A 88 7.05 -52.08 5.86
C ALA A 88 6.00 -52.63 4.86
N ALA A 89 6.47 -53.34 3.82
CA ALA A 89 5.59 -53.93 2.84
C ALA A 89 4.66 -54.98 3.46
N ASN A 90 3.37 -54.94 3.10
CA ASN A 90 2.34 -55.86 3.60
C ASN A 90 2.20 -55.92 5.13
N ALA A 91 2.61 -54.84 5.84
CA ALA A 91 2.55 -54.78 7.28
C ALA A 91 1.77 -53.52 7.75
N GLU A 92 1.19 -53.61 8.92
CA GLU A 92 0.58 -52.46 9.61
C GLU A 92 1.61 -51.80 10.54
N THR A 93 1.84 -50.50 10.34
CA THR A 93 2.64 -49.67 11.24
C THR A 93 1.70 -48.83 12.12
N LYS A 94 1.66 -49.08 13.42
CA LYS A 94 0.83 -48.32 14.36
C LYS A 94 1.58 -47.15 14.97
N LEU A 95 0.94 -45.97 15.01
CA LEU A 95 1.51 -44.71 15.44
C LEU A 95 0.53 -43.95 16.31
N THR A 96 0.97 -43.43 17.47
CA THR A 96 0.22 -42.43 18.23
C THR A 96 0.95 -41.09 18.16
N VAL A 97 0.27 -40.09 17.61
CA VAL A 97 0.81 -38.73 17.51
C VAL A 97 0.15 -37.85 18.54
N LYS A 98 0.94 -37.26 19.43
CA LYS A 98 0.46 -36.29 20.42
C LYS A 98 0.79 -34.91 19.95
N LEU A 99 -0.24 -34.09 19.73
CA LEU A 99 -0.12 -32.68 19.45
C LEU A 99 -0.17 -31.91 20.78
N THR A 100 0.73 -31.02 20.98
CA THR A 100 0.63 -30.02 22.03
C THR A 100 -0.17 -28.84 21.46
N GLU A 101 -1.20 -28.42 22.22
CA GLU A 101 -1.79 -27.13 21.94
C GLU A 101 -0.62 -26.17 21.75
N GLU A 102 -0.49 -25.69 20.53
CA GLU A 102 0.15 -24.44 20.39
C GLU A 102 -0.77 -23.53 21.20
N ASN A 103 -0.33 -23.09 22.39
CA ASN A 103 -0.74 -21.82 22.90
C ASN A 103 -0.28 -20.81 21.84
N THR A 104 -1.02 -20.81 20.75
CA THR A 104 -1.41 -19.61 20.08
C THR A 104 -2.41 -18.92 21.06
N ALA A 105 -1.96 -18.59 22.26
CA ALA A 105 -1.91 -17.20 22.55
C ALA A 105 -1.42 -16.68 21.23
N LEU A 106 -2.34 -16.16 20.41
CA LEU A 106 -2.00 -15.06 19.53
C LEU A 106 -1.33 -14.07 20.49
N ASN A 107 -0.11 -14.42 20.89
CA ASN A 107 0.93 -13.46 20.94
C ASN A 107 0.58 -12.73 19.65
N VAL A 108 0.07 -11.53 19.74
CA VAL A 108 0.47 -10.57 18.73
C VAL A 108 1.90 -10.99 18.59
N ILE A 109 2.10 -11.92 17.64
CA ILE A 109 3.41 -12.25 17.27
C ILE A 109 3.79 -10.86 16.78
N GLU A 110 4.36 -10.11 17.74
CA GLU A 110 5.43 -9.26 17.33
C GLU A 110 6.26 -10.27 16.61
N VAL A 111 6.05 -10.38 15.30
CA VAL A 111 6.79 -11.24 14.42
C VAL A 111 8.14 -10.60 14.50
N SER A 112 8.79 -10.99 15.59
CA SER A 112 10.03 -10.44 16.03
C SER A 112 11.01 -10.83 14.97
N GLY A 113 11.08 -10.00 13.89
CA GLY A 113 11.99 -10.13 12.80
C GLY A 113 11.73 -11.30 11.82
N VAL A 114 10.50 -11.78 11.68
CA VAL A 114 10.08 -12.59 10.54
C VAL A 114 9.40 -11.66 9.55
N ARG A 115 9.98 -11.52 8.35
CA ARG A 115 9.40 -10.81 7.22
C ARG A 115 7.95 -11.25 7.03
N ALA A 116 7.05 -10.31 6.78
CA ALA A 116 5.68 -10.64 6.41
C ALA A 116 5.71 -11.57 5.18
N LYS A 117 5.21 -12.80 5.36
CA LYS A 117 5.32 -13.84 4.32
C LYS A 117 4.37 -13.60 3.16
N THR A 118 3.25 -12.91 3.41
CA THR A 118 2.19 -12.68 2.43
C THR A 118 1.83 -11.20 2.35
N ALA A 119 1.41 -10.75 1.17
CA ALA A 119 0.85 -9.43 0.94
C ALA A 119 -0.64 -9.57 0.58
N SER A 120 -1.50 -8.94 1.36
CA SER A 120 -2.96 -9.04 1.18
C SER A 120 -3.44 -8.42 -0.13
N ALA A 121 -2.72 -7.41 -0.61
CA ALA A 121 -3.00 -6.73 -1.88
C ALA A 121 -2.90 -7.64 -3.11
N THR A 122 -2.22 -8.77 -3.03
CA THR A 122 -2.13 -9.71 -4.15
C THR A 122 -3.40 -10.54 -4.35
N ARG A 123 -4.36 -10.42 -3.42
CA ARG A 123 -5.62 -11.19 -3.40
C ARG A 123 -5.44 -12.72 -3.36
N THR A 124 -4.21 -13.19 -3.15
CA THR A 124 -3.82 -14.59 -3.02
C THR A 124 -3.16 -14.85 -1.67
N LEU A 125 -2.94 -16.12 -1.35
CA LEU A 125 -2.21 -16.54 -0.14
C LEU A 125 -0.74 -16.87 -0.43
N LEU A 126 -0.26 -16.49 -1.60
CA LEU A 126 1.12 -16.75 -2.02
C LEU A 126 2.11 -15.97 -1.17
N GLU A 127 3.23 -16.58 -0.88
CA GLU A 127 4.34 -15.91 -0.23
C GLU A 127 4.96 -14.89 -1.19
N VAL A 128 5.41 -13.74 -0.65
CA VAL A 128 6.02 -12.66 -1.46
C VAL A 128 7.19 -13.17 -2.32
N LYS A 129 7.95 -14.18 -1.84
CA LYS A 129 9.06 -14.77 -2.59
C LYS A 129 8.62 -15.54 -3.84
N ASP A 130 7.36 -16.02 -3.88
CA ASP A 130 6.81 -16.84 -4.96
C ASP A 130 6.04 -16.00 -6.00
N ILE A 131 6.01 -14.67 -5.84
CA ILE A 131 5.33 -13.74 -6.74
C ILE A 131 6.36 -13.06 -7.63
N PRO A 132 6.23 -13.10 -8.97
CA PRO A 132 7.16 -12.45 -9.90
C PRO A 132 6.91 -10.94 -9.99
N GLN A 133 7.10 -10.22 -8.90
CA GLN A 133 6.95 -8.77 -8.78
C GLN A 133 7.65 -8.27 -7.53
N ALA A 134 8.26 -7.09 -7.59
CA ALA A 134 8.79 -6.42 -6.41
C ALA A 134 7.65 -5.98 -5.48
N ILE A 135 7.70 -6.41 -4.22
CA ILE A 135 6.71 -6.08 -3.19
C ILE A 135 7.45 -5.77 -1.90
N VAL A 136 7.15 -4.63 -1.31
CA VAL A 136 7.65 -4.23 0.01
C VAL A 136 6.52 -4.28 1.02
N VAL A 137 6.78 -4.81 2.20
CA VAL A 137 5.82 -4.86 3.30
C VAL A 137 6.47 -4.29 4.56
N ILE A 138 5.89 -3.22 5.10
CA ILE A 138 6.30 -2.58 6.36
C ILE A 138 5.29 -2.97 7.44
N GLY A 139 5.74 -3.75 8.42
CA GLY A 139 4.88 -4.26 9.48
C GLY A 139 4.86 -3.40 10.74
N GLN A 140 3.99 -3.77 11.69
CA GLN A 140 3.75 -3.07 12.95
C GLN A 140 5.01 -2.80 13.77
N LYS A 141 6.01 -3.69 13.71
CA LYS A 141 7.23 -3.53 14.48
C LYS A 141 7.98 -2.26 14.07
N THR A 142 8.23 -2.07 12.77
CA THR A 142 8.90 -0.88 12.23
C THR A 142 8.06 0.38 12.49
N ILE A 143 6.72 0.29 12.31
CA ILE A 143 5.79 1.39 12.57
C ILE A 143 5.93 1.88 14.03
N LYS A 144 5.94 0.97 15.00
CA LYS A 144 6.08 1.30 16.43
C LYS A 144 7.47 1.82 16.79
N GLN A 145 8.53 1.20 16.29
CA GLN A 145 9.91 1.61 16.54
C GLN A 145 10.19 3.05 16.09
N GLN A 146 9.62 3.45 14.96
CA GLN A 146 9.76 4.81 14.43
C GLN A 146 8.71 5.77 14.99
N ALA A 147 7.84 5.32 15.89
CA ALA A 147 6.66 6.07 16.39
C ALA A 147 5.82 6.68 15.25
N ALA A 148 5.81 6.00 14.08
CA ALA A 148 5.12 6.45 12.89
C ALA A 148 3.61 6.49 13.11
N PHE A 149 2.97 7.63 12.83
CA PHE A 149 1.53 7.82 12.97
C PHE A 149 0.89 8.54 11.78
N ASP A 150 1.69 8.85 10.75
CA ASP A 150 1.27 9.45 9.48
C ASP A 150 1.82 8.66 8.29
N LEU A 151 1.25 8.89 7.11
CA LEU A 151 1.59 8.20 5.89
C LEU A 151 3.03 8.46 5.44
N THR A 152 3.54 9.66 5.60
CA THR A 152 4.89 10.04 5.16
C THR A 152 5.96 9.26 5.94
N THR A 153 5.78 9.14 7.25
CA THR A 153 6.67 8.35 8.12
C THR A 153 6.57 6.85 7.82
N LEU A 154 5.36 6.35 7.49
CA LEU A 154 5.17 4.93 7.14
C LEU A 154 5.89 4.55 5.85
N THR A 155 5.83 5.40 4.84
CA THR A 155 6.28 5.10 3.46
C THR A 155 7.77 5.34 3.23
N ARG A 156 8.44 6.13 4.05
CA ARG A 156 9.88 6.46 3.88
C ARG A 156 10.83 5.26 3.96
N ASN A 157 10.35 4.10 4.43
CA ASN A 157 11.11 2.84 4.48
C ASN A 157 11.01 2.02 3.18
N ILE A 158 10.29 2.51 2.18
CA ILE A 158 10.06 1.80 0.91
C ILE A 158 11.04 2.34 -0.13
N SER A 159 11.89 1.48 -0.69
CA SER A 159 12.82 1.87 -1.74
C SER A 159 12.09 2.35 -3.00
N GLY A 160 12.57 3.44 -3.60
CA GLY A 160 12.00 4.00 -4.82
C GLY A 160 10.64 4.69 -4.68
N LEU A 161 10.08 4.77 -3.46
CA LEU A 161 8.88 5.55 -3.17
C LEU A 161 9.27 6.87 -2.49
N ASN A 162 8.88 7.99 -3.06
CA ASN A 162 9.24 9.32 -2.62
C ASN A 162 8.00 10.13 -2.28
N PHE A 163 7.96 10.69 -1.10
CA PHE A 163 7.03 11.76 -0.77
C PHE A 163 7.54 13.05 -1.42
N THR A 164 6.69 13.73 -2.18
CA THR A 164 7.02 14.94 -2.95
C THR A 164 6.44 16.20 -2.33
N GLY A 165 5.47 16.09 -1.42
CA GLY A 165 4.90 17.20 -0.66
C GLY A 165 3.40 17.06 -0.41
N ASN A 166 2.84 18.08 0.24
CA ASN A 166 1.41 18.23 0.46
C ASN A 166 0.84 19.33 -0.46
N TYR A 167 -0.46 19.29 -0.72
CA TYR A 167 -1.14 20.36 -1.46
C TYR A 167 -1.11 21.68 -0.68
N SER A 168 -1.42 21.62 0.61
CA SER A 168 -1.57 22.81 1.45
C SER A 168 -1.35 22.43 2.93
N GLY A 169 -0.18 21.84 3.22
CA GLY A 169 0.21 21.48 4.57
C GLY A 169 -0.41 20.16 5.09
N ALA A 170 -0.30 19.94 6.39
CA ALA A 170 -0.49 18.64 7.05
C ALA A 170 -1.93 18.08 7.04
N GLY A 171 -2.91 18.81 6.55
CA GLY A 171 -4.31 18.34 6.46
C GLY A 171 -4.76 17.92 5.07
N SER A 172 -3.94 18.16 4.06
CA SER A 172 -4.31 18.12 2.65
C SER A 172 -3.87 16.85 1.90
N TYR A 173 -4.00 16.87 0.59
CA TYR A 173 -3.52 15.84 -0.31
C TYR A 173 -2.03 15.60 -0.13
N GLN A 174 -1.61 14.35 -0.20
CA GLN A 174 -0.21 13.97 -0.15
C GLN A 174 0.21 13.39 -1.50
N PHE A 175 1.31 13.92 -2.03
CA PHE A 175 1.84 13.52 -3.32
C PHE A 175 3.02 12.57 -3.15
N PHE A 176 3.07 11.57 -4.00
CA PHE A 176 4.14 10.57 -4.00
C PHE A 176 4.56 10.29 -5.44
N ASN A 177 5.84 10.03 -5.62
CA ASN A 177 6.42 9.55 -6.86
C ASN A 177 7.08 8.20 -6.61
N ALA A 178 6.88 7.26 -7.51
CA ALA A 178 7.51 5.94 -7.43
C ALA A 178 8.03 5.51 -8.80
N ARG A 179 9.26 5.02 -8.85
CA ARG A 179 9.91 4.63 -10.10
C ARG A 179 9.86 5.73 -11.16
N GLY A 180 9.89 7.02 -10.74
CA GLY A 180 9.84 8.16 -11.64
C GLY A 180 8.45 8.62 -12.10
N PHE A 181 7.38 7.95 -11.68
CA PHE A 181 6.01 8.31 -12.02
C PHE A 181 5.22 8.71 -10.78
N ASP A 182 4.39 9.73 -10.90
CA ASP A 182 3.54 10.18 -9.81
C ASP A 182 2.44 9.17 -9.52
N LEU A 183 2.13 8.99 -8.24
CA LEU A 183 1.01 8.19 -7.78
C LEU A 183 -0.25 9.04 -7.77
N VAL A 184 -1.21 8.68 -8.57
CA VAL A 184 -2.48 9.40 -8.69
C VAL A 184 -3.37 9.12 -7.47
N ASN A 185 -3.83 10.18 -6.81
CA ASN A 185 -4.60 10.09 -5.56
C ASN A 185 -5.90 9.28 -5.68
N SER A 186 -6.52 9.26 -6.85
CA SER A 186 -7.75 8.52 -7.14
C SER A 186 -7.52 7.11 -7.74
N GLN A 187 -6.26 6.65 -7.83
CA GLN A 187 -5.94 5.41 -8.54
C GLN A 187 -5.00 4.47 -7.77
N ASN A 188 -3.97 4.99 -7.09
CA ASN A 188 -2.86 4.18 -6.58
C ASN A 188 -2.97 3.79 -5.11
N PHE A 189 -3.97 4.27 -4.38
CA PHE A 189 -4.11 4.04 -2.95
C PHE A 189 -5.22 3.02 -2.66
N ARG A 190 -4.93 2.08 -1.75
CA ARG A 190 -5.86 1.01 -1.37
C ARG A 190 -5.93 0.89 0.15
N TRP A 191 -7.11 0.51 0.63
CA TRP A 191 -7.34 0.14 2.02
C TRP A 191 -8.01 -1.23 2.06
N ASN A 192 -7.33 -2.23 2.62
CA ASN A 192 -7.73 -3.63 2.53
C ASN A 192 -7.99 -4.12 1.08
N GLY A 193 -7.22 -3.59 0.11
CA GLY A 193 -7.35 -3.89 -1.31
C GLY A 193 -8.40 -3.09 -2.07
N MET A 194 -9.24 -2.30 -1.39
CA MET A 194 -10.26 -1.46 -2.01
C MET A 194 -9.73 -0.07 -2.28
N MET A 195 -10.06 0.51 -3.43
CA MET A 195 -9.57 1.83 -3.80
C MET A 195 -10.13 2.90 -2.88
N ILE A 196 -9.25 3.75 -2.39
CA ILE A 196 -9.57 4.99 -1.69
C ILE A 196 -8.93 6.18 -2.43
N TRP A 197 -9.55 7.35 -2.30
CA TRP A 197 -8.90 8.58 -2.72
C TRP A 197 -8.05 9.11 -1.57
N ASN A 198 -6.83 9.49 -1.89
CA ASN A 198 -5.93 10.11 -0.91
C ASN A 198 -6.21 11.62 -0.80
N LEU A 199 -7.34 11.99 -0.21
CA LEU A 199 -7.82 13.37 -0.07
C LEU A 199 -7.46 14.04 1.25
N GLY A 200 -6.64 13.39 2.07
CA GLY A 200 -6.25 13.93 3.36
C GLY A 200 -5.22 13.05 4.04
N ASN A 201 -4.72 13.49 5.17
CA ASN A 201 -3.68 12.75 5.88
C ASN A 201 -4.21 11.42 6.44
N ASN A 202 -3.61 10.31 5.99
CA ASN A 202 -3.97 8.99 6.45
C ASN A 202 -3.23 8.64 7.75
N TYR A 203 -3.96 8.06 8.71
CA TYR A 203 -3.47 7.69 10.03
C TYR A 203 -3.01 6.23 10.09
N ALA A 204 -2.04 5.95 10.95
CA ALA A 204 -1.47 4.64 11.14
C ALA A 204 -2.15 3.81 12.25
N ASP A 205 -3.14 4.34 12.97
CA ASP A 205 -3.66 3.76 14.23
C ASP A 205 -4.20 2.34 14.09
N ASN A 206 -4.98 2.09 13.05
CA ASN A 206 -5.54 0.77 12.77
C ASN A 206 -4.77 0.01 11.68
N ILE A 207 -3.60 0.49 11.24
CA ILE A 207 -2.82 -0.18 10.21
C ILE A 207 -1.99 -1.31 10.85
N GLU A 208 -2.11 -2.52 10.31
CA GLU A 208 -1.28 -3.68 10.64
C GLU A 208 0.00 -3.69 9.82
N GLN A 209 -0.12 -3.43 8.53
CA GLN A 209 1.01 -3.35 7.61
C GLN A 209 0.71 -2.44 6.42
N VAL A 210 1.77 -1.86 5.89
CA VAL A 210 1.76 -1.12 4.63
C VAL A 210 2.42 -1.98 3.58
N GLU A 211 1.76 -2.15 2.45
CA GLU A 211 2.23 -2.96 1.34
C GLU A 211 2.39 -2.08 0.11
N PHE A 212 3.51 -2.17 -0.55
CA PHE A 212 3.74 -1.48 -1.82
C PHE A 212 4.05 -2.48 -2.92
N LEU A 213 3.13 -2.58 -3.88
CA LEU A 213 3.29 -3.38 -5.09
C LEU A 213 3.87 -2.48 -6.16
N LYS A 214 5.13 -2.70 -6.53
CA LYS A 214 5.87 -1.82 -7.43
C LYS A 214 5.54 -2.10 -8.89
N GLY A 215 5.44 -1.03 -9.68
CA GLY A 215 5.15 -1.10 -11.12
C GLY A 215 3.67 -1.28 -11.47
N PRO A 216 3.34 -1.45 -12.77
CA PRO A 216 1.97 -1.61 -13.23
C PRO A 216 1.28 -2.82 -12.62
N THR A 217 0.16 -2.58 -11.95
CA THR A 217 -0.61 -3.62 -11.24
C THR A 217 -2.06 -3.69 -11.73
N SER A 218 -2.31 -3.21 -12.95
CA SER A 218 -3.65 -3.08 -13.52
C SER A 218 -4.40 -4.40 -13.63
N ILE A 219 -3.71 -5.54 -13.68
CA ILE A 219 -4.38 -6.84 -13.66
C ILE A 219 -5.27 -7.03 -12.41
N LEU A 220 -4.83 -6.55 -11.25
CA LEU A 220 -5.58 -6.68 -9.99
C LEU A 220 -6.44 -5.45 -9.69
N PHE A 221 -6.06 -4.26 -10.18
CA PHE A 221 -6.60 -3.01 -9.72
C PHE A 221 -7.16 -2.09 -10.82
N GLY A 222 -7.09 -2.51 -12.09
CA GLY A 222 -7.60 -1.77 -13.23
C GLY A 222 -6.77 -0.54 -13.56
N ASP A 223 -7.42 0.59 -13.69
CA ASP A 223 -6.83 1.90 -13.97
C ASP A 223 -5.90 2.34 -12.84
N VAL A 224 -4.57 2.31 -13.08
CA VAL A 224 -3.51 2.58 -12.08
C VAL A 224 -2.28 3.14 -12.76
N ALA A 225 -1.76 4.26 -12.26
CA ALA A 225 -0.50 4.82 -12.71
C ALA A 225 0.69 3.85 -12.49
N PRO A 226 1.71 3.87 -13.36
CA PRO A 226 2.71 2.80 -13.46
C PRO A 226 3.70 2.72 -12.30
N GLY A 227 3.75 3.71 -11.40
CA GLY A 227 4.66 3.70 -10.25
C GLY A 227 4.39 2.55 -9.27
N GLY A 228 3.14 2.14 -9.11
CA GLY A 228 2.75 1.05 -8.21
C GLY A 228 1.51 1.34 -7.37
N VAL A 229 1.15 0.41 -6.50
CA VAL A 229 -0.02 0.52 -5.60
C VAL A 229 0.41 0.45 -4.15
N LEU A 230 -0.02 1.42 -3.37
CA LEU A 230 0.15 1.49 -1.93
C LEU A 230 -1.13 0.97 -1.23
N ASN A 231 -1.01 -0.13 -0.49
CA ASN A 231 -2.13 -0.74 0.21
C ASN A 231 -1.91 -0.73 1.73
N PHE A 232 -2.94 -0.36 2.46
CA PHE A 232 -2.99 -0.37 3.92
C PHE A 232 -3.85 -1.54 4.38
N SER A 233 -3.25 -2.49 5.08
CA SER A 233 -3.97 -3.59 5.70
C SER A 233 -4.25 -3.27 7.16
N THR A 234 -5.50 -3.43 7.58
CA THR A 234 -5.93 -3.06 8.92
C THR A 234 -5.79 -4.19 9.93
N LYS A 235 -5.61 -3.82 11.19
CA LYS A 235 -5.59 -4.72 12.34
C LYS A 235 -6.92 -5.46 12.48
N LYS A 236 -6.85 -6.78 12.67
CA LYS A 236 -8.05 -7.61 12.83
C LYS A 236 -8.34 -7.89 14.31
N PRO A 237 -9.62 -8.16 14.69
CA PRO A 237 -10.00 -8.56 16.03
C PRO A 237 -9.28 -9.82 16.51
N LEU A 238 -8.83 -9.81 17.77
CA LEU A 238 -8.08 -10.88 18.42
C LEU A 238 -9.00 -11.85 19.15
N ALA A 239 -8.57 -13.12 19.27
CA ALA A 239 -9.28 -14.16 20.01
C ALA A 239 -9.16 -13.98 21.52
N ASP A 240 -8.10 -13.34 21.98
CA ASP A 240 -7.84 -13.09 23.40
C ASP A 240 -7.97 -11.60 23.70
N PHE A 241 -8.27 -11.28 24.96
CA PHE A 241 -8.40 -9.89 25.39
C PHE A 241 -7.07 -9.17 25.33
N TYR A 242 -7.06 -8.05 24.64
CA TYR A 242 -5.90 -7.18 24.42
C TYR A 242 -6.29 -5.73 24.64
N THR A 243 -5.46 -4.98 25.34
CA THR A 243 -5.57 -3.54 25.50
C THR A 243 -4.20 -2.91 25.40
N ALA A 244 -4.07 -1.90 24.56
CA ALA A 244 -2.94 -1.01 24.52
C ALA A 244 -3.43 0.43 24.66
N VAL A 245 -2.72 1.21 25.45
CA VAL A 245 -2.92 2.64 25.63
C VAL A 245 -1.57 3.31 25.38
N ASP A 246 -1.53 4.21 24.43
CA ASP A 246 -0.34 5.01 24.12
C ASP A 246 -0.65 6.48 24.33
N LEU A 247 0.23 7.21 25.00
CA LEU A 247 0.22 8.67 25.08
C LEU A 247 1.50 9.19 24.47
N LYS A 248 1.39 9.94 23.35
CA LYS A 248 2.52 10.66 22.76
C LYS A 248 2.45 12.13 23.17
N ILE A 249 3.57 12.65 23.66
CA ILE A 249 3.77 14.06 23.95
C ILE A 249 5.08 14.50 23.28
N GLY A 250 5.15 15.72 22.80
CA GLY A 250 6.33 16.15 22.08
C GLY A 250 6.40 17.63 21.83
N GLN A 251 7.40 18.04 21.05
CA GLN A 251 7.54 19.41 20.60
C GLN A 251 6.30 19.88 19.85
N TRP A 252 6.17 21.18 19.77
CA TRP A 252 5.06 21.89 19.11
C TRP A 252 3.71 21.50 19.73
N ASN A 253 3.69 21.41 21.07
CA ASN A 253 2.49 21.13 21.85
C ASN A 253 1.78 19.82 21.44
N LEU A 254 2.52 18.86 20.88
CA LEU A 254 1.95 17.54 20.53
C LEU A 254 1.40 16.87 21.78
N ILE A 255 0.11 16.54 21.74
CA ILE A 255 -0.54 15.61 22.66
C ILE A 255 -1.37 14.62 21.84
N ARG A 256 -1.13 13.32 22.05
CA ARG A 256 -1.81 12.27 21.27
C ARG A 256 -2.05 11.02 22.11
N PRO A 257 -3.19 10.92 22.84
CA PRO A 257 -3.68 9.67 23.39
C PRO A 257 -4.20 8.77 22.28
N ALA A 258 -3.94 7.44 22.39
CA ALA A 258 -4.44 6.42 21.49
C ALA A 258 -4.78 5.14 22.25
N PHE A 259 -5.82 4.44 21.84
CA PHE A 259 -6.32 3.21 22.44
C PHE A 259 -6.51 2.13 21.37
N ASP A 260 -6.12 0.91 21.69
CA ASP A 260 -6.31 -0.29 20.87
C ASP A 260 -6.83 -1.40 21.80
N ILE A 261 -8.11 -1.70 21.69
CA ILE A 261 -8.81 -2.67 22.55
C ILE A 261 -9.42 -3.74 21.67
N SER A 262 -9.17 -5.01 22.01
CA SER A 262 -9.69 -6.15 21.26
C SER A 262 -10.00 -7.33 22.17
N GLY A 263 -10.91 -8.20 21.74
CA GLY A 263 -11.20 -9.44 22.44
C GLY A 263 -12.45 -10.15 21.95
N PRO A 264 -12.77 -11.31 22.54
CA PRO A 264 -13.97 -12.04 22.21
C PRO A 264 -15.21 -11.43 22.88
N LEU A 265 -16.34 -11.47 22.18
CA LEU A 265 -17.67 -11.11 22.69
C LEU A 265 -18.45 -12.34 23.19
N ASN A 266 -18.00 -13.57 22.87
CA ASN A 266 -18.61 -14.80 23.31
C ASN A 266 -17.56 -15.81 23.82
N LYS A 267 -17.99 -16.81 24.56
CA LYS A 267 -17.11 -17.84 25.15
C LYS A 267 -16.41 -18.70 24.09
N SER A 268 -17.05 -18.95 22.96
CA SER A 268 -16.49 -19.72 21.83
C SER A 268 -15.44 -18.93 21.01
N LYS A 269 -15.25 -17.64 21.32
CA LYS A 269 -14.33 -16.73 20.62
C LYS A 269 -14.62 -16.60 19.12
N THR A 270 -15.80 -17.01 18.68
CA THR A 270 -16.22 -16.90 17.27
C THR A 270 -16.69 -15.49 16.90
N LEU A 271 -17.14 -14.71 17.87
CA LEU A 271 -17.49 -13.31 17.70
C LEU A 271 -16.48 -12.45 18.47
N ARG A 272 -15.78 -11.58 17.75
CA ARG A 272 -14.66 -10.79 18.28
C ARG A 272 -14.79 -9.34 17.84
N TYR A 273 -14.27 -8.44 18.65
CA TYR A 273 -14.24 -7.00 18.35
C TYR A 273 -12.82 -6.44 18.45
N ARG A 274 -12.59 -5.33 17.78
CA ARG A 274 -11.45 -4.45 17.98
C ARG A 274 -11.86 -3.01 17.78
N VAL A 275 -11.39 -2.13 18.63
CA VAL A 275 -11.57 -0.69 18.49
C VAL A 275 -10.21 -0.01 18.58
N ASN A 276 -9.84 0.72 17.54
CA ASN A 276 -8.70 1.61 17.54
C ASN A 276 -9.23 3.04 17.57
N THR A 277 -8.73 3.87 18.47
CA THR A 277 -9.11 5.29 18.53
C THR A 277 -7.95 6.14 18.94
N SER A 278 -7.89 7.37 18.43
CA SER A 278 -6.91 8.37 18.82
C SER A 278 -7.47 9.78 18.68
N TYR A 279 -6.92 10.66 19.49
CA TYR A 279 -7.02 12.10 19.36
C TYR A 279 -5.62 12.67 19.20
N GLN A 280 -5.45 13.72 18.41
CA GLN A 280 -4.19 14.43 18.28
C GLN A 280 -4.45 15.92 18.17
N LYS A 281 -3.71 16.67 18.96
CA LYS A 281 -3.55 18.11 18.81
C LYS A 281 -2.07 18.43 18.77
N GLU A 282 -1.68 19.25 17.82
CA GLU A 282 -0.30 19.71 17.68
C GLU A 282 -0.24 21.03 16.94
N GLU A 283 0.81 21.78 17.22
CA GLU A 283 1.29 22.87 16.39
C GLU A 283 2.37 22.36 15.43
N SER A 284 2.87 23.22 14.56
CA SER A 284 3.97 22.90 13.63
C SER A 284 5.26 23.60 14.07
N PHE A 285 6.38 23.23 13.47
CA PHE A 285 7.60 24.04 13.52
C PHE A 285 7.41 25.39 12.80
N ARG A 286 6.45 25.46 11.87
CA ARG A 286 6.06 26.69 11.19
C ARG A 286 5.18 27.52 12.11
N ASN A 287 5.38 28.83 12.06
CA ASN A 287 4.63 29.76 12.89
C ASN A 287 3.14 29.70 12.57
N LYS A 288 2.27 29.79 13.58
CA LYS A 288 0.81 29.86 13.43
C LYS A 288 0.14 28.61 12.84
N VAL A 289 0.87 27.56 12.49
CA VAL A 289 0.32 26.32 11.91
C VAL A 289 -0.03 25.35 13.02
N GLU A 290 -1.26 24.87 13.03
CA GLU A 290 -1.79 23.90 14.01
C GLU A 290 -2.68 22.86 13.34
N SER A 291 -2.84 21.70 13.96
CA SER A 291 -3.76 20.67 13.54
C SER A 291 -4.42 19.94 14.70
N GLU A 292 -5.67 19.56 14.50
CA GLU A 292 -6.46 18.75 15.42
C GLU A 292 -7.11 17.60 14.67
N ARG A 293 -7.08 16.37 15.24
CA ARG A 293 -7.50 15.15 14.57
C ARG A 293 -8.21 14.20 15.51
N TYR A 294 -9.27 13.56 15.00
CA TYR A 294 -10.04 12.51 15.66
C TYR A 294 -10.08 11.28 14.78
N PHE A 295 -9.85 10.15 15.38
CA PHE A 295 -9.85 8.85 14.70
C PHE A 295 -10.57 7.80 15.51
N VAL A 296 -11.48 7.05 14.90
CA VAL A 296 -12.14 5.88 15.50
C VAL A 296 -12.33 4.81 14.43
N ALA A 297 -11.91 3.59 14.72
CA ALA A 297 -12.07 2.44 13.84
C ALA A 297 -12.54 1.18 14.60
N PRO A 298 -13.85 0.99 14.78
CA PRO A 298 -14.43 -0.24 15.28
C PRO A 298 -14.44 -1.33 14.21
N THR A 299 -14.10 -2.55 14.62
CA THR A 299 -14.12 -3.75 13.76
C THR A 299 -14.77 -4.91 14.51
N ILE A 300 -15.63 -5.67 13.83
CA ILE A 300 -16.23 -6.91 14.29
C ILE A 300 -15.82 -8.04 13.34
N ALA A 301 -15.37 -9.15 13.88
CA ALA A 301 -15.14 -10.38 13.15
C ALA A 301 -16.01 -11.49 13.72
N TRP A 302 -16.77 -12.14 12.86
CA TRP A 302 -17.69 -13.22 13.23
C TRP A 302 -17.43 -14.46 12.38
N ASP A 303 -16.98 -15.53 13.01
CA ASP A 303 -16.93 -16.86 12.42
C ASP A 303 -18.32 -17.50 12.60
N ILE A 304 -19.22 -17.27 11.62
CA ILE A 304 -20.62 -17.69 11.63
C ILE A 304 -20.71 -19.23 11.67
N THR A 305 -19.87 -19.85 10.86
CA THR A 305 -19.63 -21.30 10.85
C THR A 305 -18.14 -21.56 10.69
N PRO A 306 -17.64 -22.80 10.83
CA PRO A 306 -16.23 -23.13 10.54
C PRO A 306 -15.79 -22.79 9.09
N ARG A 307 -16.76 -22.63 8.18
CA ARG A 307 -16.49 -22.33 6.75
C ARG A 307 -16.85 -20.90 6.36
N LEU A 308 -17.66 -20.19 7.13
CA LEU A 308 -18.15 -18.85 6.81
C LEU A 308 -17.72 -17.85 7.87
N SER A 309 -16.93 -16.85 7.46
CA SER A 309 -16.51 -15.74 8.32
C SER A 309 -16.96 -14.40 7.72
N TRP A 310 -17.34 -13.48 8.58
CA TRP A 310 -17.73 -12.13 8.24
C TRP A 310 -16.93 -11.13 9.08
N ASN A 311 -16.34 -10.13 8.41
CA ASN A 311 -15.62 -9.03 9.03
C ASN A 311 -16.24 -7.71 8.60
N VAL A 312 -16.64 -6.88 9.56
CA VAL A 312 -17.17 -5.54 9.33
C VAL A 312 -16.28 -4.53 10.03
N GLU A 313 -15.89 -3.49 9.32
CA GLU A 313 -15.03 -2.43 9.82
C GLU A 313 -15.59 -1.07 9.42
N ALA A 314 -15.60 -0.13 10.35
CA ALA A 314 -15.82 1.28 10.07
C ALA A 314 -14.56 2.07 10.41
N VAL A 315 -14.24 3.07 9.62
CA VAL A 315 -13.15 4.02 9.85
C VAL A 315 -13.72 5.42 9.75
N ILE A 316 -13.64 6.17 10.85
CA ILE A 316 -14.16 7.53 10.96
C ILE A 316 -12.99 8.45 11.28
N ARG A 317 -12.79 9.45 10.45
CA ARG A 317 -11.69 10.42 10.54
C ARG A 317 -12.23 11.83 10.43
N ASN A 318 -11.84 12.70 11.35
CA ASN A 318 -12.08 14.13 11.27
C ASN A 318 -10.78 14.85 11.54
N SER A 319 -10.45 15.84 10.73
CA SER A 319 -9.31 16.72 11.00
C SER A 319 -9.61 18.16 10.63
N THR A 320 -8.99 19.07 11.36
CA THR A 320 -8.88 20.47 11.04
C THR A 320 -7.41 20.85 11.13
N ALA A 321 -6.86 21.45 10.10
CA ALA A 321 -5.47 21.90 10.05
C ALA A 321 -5.40 23.31 9.47
N SER A 322 -4.38 24.06 9.85
CA SER A 322 -4.07 25.32 9.18
C SER A 322 -3.71 25.03 7.72
N ASP A 323 -4.16 25.91 6.85
CA ASP A 323 -3.63 25.98 5.49
C ASP A 323 -2.15 26.39 5.56
N ASP A 324 -1.28 25.70 4.84
CA ASP A 324 0.15 26.01 4.79
C ASP A 324 0.66 25.81 3.36
N PRO A 325 0.70 26.87 2.55
CA PRO A 325 1.11 26.80 1.14
C PRO A 325 2.60 26.50 0.97
N GLY A 326 3.41 26.62 2.05
CA GLY A 326 4.86 26.51 1.96
C GLY A 326 5.54 27.87 1.89
N LEU A 327 6.69 27.94 1.23
CA LEU A 327 7.48 29.15 1.00
C LEU A 327 7.50 29.49 -0.49
N VAL A 328 7.52 30.75 -0.81
CA VAL A 328 7.80 31.28 -2.15
C VAL A 328 9.23 31.75 -2.21
N SER A 329 9.96 31.40 -3.25
CA SER A 329 11.32 31.87 -3.44
C SER A 329 11.35 33.35 -3.77
N PRO A 330 12.21 34.16 -3.10
CA PRO A 330 12.30 35.58 -3.33
C PRO A 330 12.92 35.97 -4.69
N ASP A 331 13.59 35.05 -5.37
CA ASP A 331 14.25 35.28 -6.65
C ASP A 331 13.94 34.20 -7.70
N GLY A 332 12.92 33.37 -7.45
CA GLY A 332 12.52 32.28 -8.34
C GLY A 332 13.47 31.08 -8.33
N THR A 333 14.49 31.05 -7.47
CA THR A 333 15.44 29.93 -7.36
C THR A 333 15.27 29.16 -6.06
N VAL A 334 15.59 27.86 -6.04
CA VAL A 334 15.59 27.10 -4.77
C VAL A 334 16.62 27.63 -3.79
N ALA A 335 17.75 28.14 -4.26
CA ALA A 335 18.78 28.75 -3.43
C ALA A 335 18.29 30.03 -2.71
N GLY A 336 17.35 30.75 -3.31
CA GLY A 336 16.75 31.92 -2.68
C GLY A 336 16.01 31.62 -1.40
N LEU A 337 15.50 30.40 -1.23
CA LEU A 337 14.81 29.95 0.01
C LEU A 337 15.72 29.97 1.24
N ASP A 338 17.03 29.82 1.09
CA ASP A 338 17.98 29.83 2.20
C ASP A 338 18.10 31.21 2.88
N ARG A 339 17.55 32.27 2.24
CA ARG A 339 17.46 33.62 2.80
C ARG A 339 16.25 33.82 3.71
N LEU A 340 15.32 32.84 3.72
CA LEU A 340 14.07 32.91 4.48
C LEU A 340 14.18 32.09 5.77
N ASP A 341 13.45 32.53 6.80
CA ASP A 341 13.22 31.68 7.96
C ASP A 341 12.36 30.48 7.54
N PRO A 342 12.82 29.22 7.71
CA PRO A 342 12.04 28.05 7.39
C PRO A 342 10.73 27.94 8.18
N LYS A 343 10.54 28.74 9.22
CA LYS A 343 9.32 28.84 10.03
C LYS A 343 8.31 29.85 9.50
N LEU A 344 8.65 30.59 8.46
CA LEU A 344 7.80 31.62 7.89
C LEU A 344 6.48 31.00 7.42
N TYR A 345 5.37 31.67 7.72
CA TYR A 345 4.02 31.27 7.37
C TYR A 345 3.38 32.32 6.45
N LEU A 346 2.95 31.91 5.26
CA LEU A 346 2.47 32.81 4.22
C LEU A 346 0.94 32.87 4.10
N SER A 347 0.21 32.00 4.79
CA SER A 347 -1.24 32.03 4.82
C SER A 347 -1.79 32.80 6.04
N GLU A 348 -3.08 32.69 6.34
CA GLU A 348 -3.76 33.34 7.46
C GLU A 348 -4.13 32.31 8.53
N PRO A 349 -3.97 32.62 9.85
CA PRO A 349 -4.31 31.68 10.93
C PRO A 349 -5.77 31.24 10.95
N SER A 350 -6.68 32.08 10.41
CA SER A 350 -8.11 31.77 10.29
C SER A 350 -8.42 30.78 9.17
N ARG A 351 -7.53 30.58 8.19
CA ARG A 351 -7.74 29.72 7.06
C ARG A 351 -7.44 28.27 7.42
N LYS A 352 -8.44 27.40 7.28
CA LYS A 352 -8.38 26.02 7.78
C LYS A 352 -8.82 25.03 6.72
N TYR A 353 -8.09 23.95 6.63
CA TYR A 353 -8.42 22.74 5.89
C TYR A 353 -9.26 21.81 6.78
N LYS A 354 -10.51 21.53 6.41
CA LYS A 354 -11.41 20.65 7.17
C LYS A 354 -11.67 19.38 6.39
N TYR A 355 -11.41 18.25 7.01
CA TYR A 355 -11.58 16.92 6.40
C TYR A 355 -12.43 16.03 7.29
N LYS A 356 -13.44 15.39 6.70
CA LYS A 356 -14.28 14.40 7.35
C LYS A 356 -14.41 13.19 6.46
N ASP A 357 -14.13 12.00 6.97
CA ASP A 357 -14.22 10.76 6.24
C ASP A 357 -14.93 9.68 7.05
N GLN A 358 -15.79 8.93 6.38
CA GLN A 358 -16.52 7.77 6.89
C GLN A 358 -16.36 6.65 5.88
N SER A 359 -15.63 5.63 6.23
CA SER A 359 -15.34 4.48 5.38
C SER A 359 -15.84 3.19 6.04
N TYR A 360 -16.57 2.37 5.31
CA TYR A 360 -17.18 1.13 5.79
C TYR A 360 -16.77 -0.02 4.90
N PHE A 361 -16.31 -1.10 5.53
CA PHE A 361 -15.90 -2.33 4.86
C PHE A 361 -16.71 -3.51 5.37
N SER A 362 -17.13 -4.36 4.47
CA SER A 362 -17.74 -5.66 4.78
C SER A 362 -17.02 -6.73 3.97
N THR A 363 -16.38 -7.68 4.65
CA THR A 363 -15.67 -8.79 4.01
C THR A 363 -16.31 -10.11 4.43
N LEU A 364 -16.88 -10.82 3.48
CA LEU A 364 -17.41 -12.16 3.66
C LEU A 364 -16.46 -13.16 3.01
N THR A 365 -16.07 -14.20 3.75
CA THR A 365 -15.21 -15.26 3.24
C THR A 365 -15.86 -16.61 3.48
N TYR A 366 -16.02 -17.40 2.42
CA TYR A 366 -16.54 -18.75 2.47
C TYR A 366 -15.49 -19.75 2.00
N ARG A 367 -15.20 -20.79 2.79
CA ARG A 367 -14.33 -21.88 2.42
C ARG A 367 -15.15 -22.95 1.71
N LEU A 368 -14.90 -23.15 0.43
CA LEU A 368 -15.50 -24.18 -0.40
C LEU A 368 -14.54 -25.39 -0.43
N GLY A 369 -14.74 -26.33 0.49
CA GLY A 369 -13.79 -27.41 0.73
C GLY A 369 -12.50 -26.91 1.40
N ASP A 370 -11.40 -27.65 1.18
CA ASP A 370 -10.11 -27.38 1.83
C ASP A 370 -9.21 -26.44 1.04
N THR A 371 -9.41 -26.37 -0.27
CA THR A 371 -8.51 -25.69 -1.21
C THR A 371 -9.08 -24.41 -1.80
N TRP A 372 -10.41 -24.22 -1.81
CA TRP A 372 -11.05 -23.08 -2.44
C TRP A 372 -11.65 -22.10 -1.41
N ARG A 373 -11.57 -20.84 -1.75
CA ARG A 373 -12.17 -19.73 -0.97
C ARG A 373 -12.90 -18.79 -1.91
N LEU A 374 -14.10 -18.42 -1.53
CA LEU A 374 -14.84 -17.31 -2.11
C LEU A 374 -14.74 -16.14 -1.15
N ARG A 375 -14.39 -14.97 -1.65
CA ARG A 375 -14.27 -13.74 -0.86
C ARG A 375 -15.04 -12.63 -1.55
N SER A 376 -15.98 -12.04 -0.83
CA SER A 376 -16.66 -10.81 -1.25
C SER A 376 -16.23 -9.67 -0.35
N VAL A 377 -15.84 -8.55 -0.95
CA VAL A 377 -15.54 -7.31 -0.23
C VAL A 377 -16.44 -6.23 -0.76
N PHE A 378 -17.13 -5.56 0.14
CA PHE A 378 -17.90 -4.37 -0.12
C PHE A 378 -17.28 -3.20 0.63
N PHE A 379 -17.16 -2.06 -0.04
CA PHE A 379 -16.64 -0.81 0.49
C PHE A 379 -17.58 0.34 0.15
N TYR A 380 -17.84 1.18 1.13
CA TYR A 380 -18.52 2.46 0.95
C TYR A 380 -17.75 3.54 1.70
N GLY A 381 -17.39 4.61 0.99
CA GLY A 381 -16.73 5.79 1.52
C GLY A 381 -17.55 7.05 1.27
N ASN A 382 -17.60 7.93 2.27
CA ASN A 382 -18.18 9.26 2.18
C ASN A 382 -17.22 10.25 2.79
N THR A 383 -16.55 11.03 1.95
CA THR A 383 -15.56 12.02 2.34
C THR A 383 -16.09 13.41 2.02
N LYS A 384 -15.92 14.32 2.96
CA LYS A 384 -16.13 15.75 2.79
C LYS A 384 -14.83 16.48 3.10
N ASN A 385 -14.44 17.34 2.19
CA ASN A 385 -13.19 18.09 2.28
C ASN A 385 -13.48 19.54 1.95
N ARG A 386 -13.01 20.44 2.81
CA ARG A 386 -13.17 21.88 2.65
C ARG A 386 -11.81 22.55 2.88
N PRO A 387 -10.98 22.58 1.84
CA PRO A 387 -9.80 23.43 1.85
C PRO A 387 -10.22 24.89 1.77
N TRP A 388 -9.64 25.69 2.64
CA TRP A 388 -9.75 27.14 2.61
C TRP A 388 -8.39 27.72 2.97
N GLY A 389 -7.81 28.43 2.04
CA GLY A 389 -6.43 28.83 2.16
C GLY A 389 -6.06 30.05 1.33
N ILE A 390 -4.77 30.32 1.36
CA ILE A 390 -4.16 31.43 0.66
C ILE A 390 -3.04 30.90 -0.23
N TRP A 391 -3.01 31.40 -1.44
CA TRP A 391 -1.95 31.15 -2.39
C TRP A 391 -1.14 32.44 -2.61
N PRO A 392 0.13 32.50 -2.17
CA PRO A 392 0.98 33.65 -2.42
C PRO A 392 1.54 33.60 -3.85
N ASP A 393 1.56 34.76 -4.51
CA ASP A 393 2.24 34.91 -5.78
C ASP A 393 3.76 35.04 -5.60
N ALA A 394 4.51 35.06 -6.70
CA ALA A 394 5.93 35.39 -6.64
C ALA A 394 6.12 36.84 -6.15
N PRO A 395 7.06 37.10 -5.21
CA PRO A 395 7.32 38.44 -4.73
C PRO A 395 8.06 39.27 -5.79
N ASP A 396 7.96 40.59 -5.67
CA ASP A 396 8.81 41.51 -6.40
C ASP A 396 10.22 41.63 -5.78
N GLU A 397 11.09 42.48 -6.37
CA GLU A 397 12.46 42.70 -5.90
C GLU A 397 12.54 43.22 -4.46
N ASP A 398 11.52 43.95 -4.01
CA ASP A 398 11.41 44.48 -2.64
C ASP A 398 10.76 43.50 -1.66
N GLY A 399 10.37 42.33 -2.13
CA GLY A 399 9.71 41.28 -1.35
C GLY A 399 8.21 41.47 -1.20
N ASN A 400 7.59 42.40 -1.91
CA ASN A 400 6.14 42.54 -1.89
C ASN A 400 5.51 41.41 -2.70
N LEU A 401 4.49 40.79 -2.13
CA LEU A 401 3.77 39.70 -2.76
C LEU A 401 2.27 39.89 -2.61
N GLN A 402 1.54 39.52 -3.61
CA GLN A 402 0.11 39.40 -3.61
C GLN A 402 -0.28 38.06 -3.01
N ARG A 403 -1.32 38.07 -2.20
CA ARG A 403 -1.92 36.82 -1.69
C ARG A 403 -3.33 36.68 -2.27
N ASN A 404 -3.60 35.49 -2.78
CA ASN A 404 -4.88 35.11 -3.40
C ASN A 404 -5.60 34.12 -2.47
N GLU A 405 -6.89 34.31 -2.25
CA GLU A 405 -7.67 33.42 -1.41
C GLU A 405 -8.42 32.41 -2.25
N TYR A 406 -8.47 31.16 -1.79
CA TYR A 406 -9.25 30.11 -2.38
C TYR A 406 -10.08 29.32 -1.36
N GLY A 407 -11.25 28.86 -1.75
CA GLY A 407 -12.09 28.01 -0.94
C GLY A 407 -12.88 27.02 -1.80
N TYR A 408 -12.87 25.74 -1.40
CA TYR A 408 -13.58 24.70 -2.13
C TYR A 408 -14.42 23.83 -1.19
N ASN A 409 -15.58 23.40 -1.67
CA ASN A 409 -16.34 22.31 -1.10
C ASN A 409 -16.18 21.07 -1.97
N GLN A 410 -15.65 20.02 -1.39
CA GLN A 410 -15.41 18.76 -2.09
C GLN A 410 -16.13 17.64 -1.36
N GLY A 411 -16.94 16.87 -2.09
CA GLY A 411 -17.63 15.72 -1.59
C GLY A 411 -17.32 14.48 -2.42
N LEU A 412 -16.82 13.41 -1.82
CA LEU A 412 -16.58 12.14 -2.49
C LEU A 412 -17.47 11.06 -1.92
N LYS A 413 -18.25 10.40 -2.79
CA LYS A 413 -18.92 9.14 -2.49
C LYS A 413 -18.27 8.05 -3.33
N ASN A 414 -17.75 7.01 -2.67
CA ASN A 414 -17.07 5.89 -3.31
C ASN A 414 -17.73 4.58 -2.89
N LEU A 415 -18.21 3.80 -3.85
CA LEU A 415 -18.75 2.47 -3.68
C LEU A 415 -17.85 1.50 -4.45
N SER A 416 -17.39 0.44 -3.81
CA SER A 416 -16.60 -0.59 -4.49
C SER A 416 -17.00 -1.97 -3.99
N THR A 417 -17.00 -2.94 -4.88
CA THR A 417 -17.21 -4.35 -4.53
C THR A 417 -16.30 -5.25 -5.34
N THR A 418 -15.83 -6.32 -4.71
CA THR A 418 -15.10 -7.39 -5.39
C THR A 418 -15.67 -8.73 -4.99
N LEU A 419 -15.64 -9.67 -5.91
CA LEU A 419 -15.94 -11.08 -5.67
C LEU A 419 -14.79 -11.91 -6.24
N ASP A 420 -14.04 -12.55 -5.37
CA ASP A 420 -12.87 -13.36 -5.69
C ASP A 420 -13.14 -14.83 -5.40
N ALA A 421 -12.77 -15.71 -6.33
CA ALA A 421 -12.61 -17.15 -6.12
C ALA A 421 -11.12 -17.47 -6.21
N TYR A 422 -10.54 -17.96 -5.14
CA TYR A 422 -9.14 -18.37 -5.09
C TYR A 422 -9.05 -19.82 -4.61
N GLY A 423 -8.27 -20.64 -5.32
CA GLY A 423 -8.09 -22.03 -4.92
C GLY A 423 -6.94 -22.71 -5.63
N SER A 424 -6.66 -23.92 -5.15
CA SER A 424 -5.60 -24.76 -5.72
C SER A 424 -6.18 -26.08 -6.20
N PHE A 425 -5.67 -26.58 -7.34
CA PHE A 425 -5.99 -27.88 -7.92
C PHE A 425 -4.80 -28.42 -8.69
N TYR A 426 -4.90 -29.65 -9.16
CA TYR A 426 -3.85 -30.32 -9.93
C TYR A 426 -4.36 -30.76 -11.30
N THR A 427 -3.53 -30.57 -12.34
CA THR A 427 -3.66 -31.22 -13.64
C THR A 427 -2.42 -32.09 -13.86
N GLY A 428 -2.57 -33.41 -13.63
CA GLY A 428 -1.44 -34.29 -13.60
C GLY A 428 -0.44 -33.91 -12.50
N ARG A 429 0.79 -33.55 -12.89
CA ARG A 429 1.86 -33.15 -11.96
C ARG A 429 1.96 -31.63 -11.75
N ILE A 430 1.12 -30.85 -12.39
CA ILE A 430 1.13 -29.40 -12.33
C ILE A 430 0.14 -28.97 -11.24
N LYS A 431 0.62 -28.23 -10.27
CA LYS A 431 -0.24 -27.55 -9.27
C LYS A 431 -0.61 -26.16 -9.77
N HIS A 432 -1.88 -25.85 -9.72
CA HIS A 432 -2.45 -24.57 -10.09
C HIS A 432 -2.87 -23.82 -8.84
N ASN A 433 -2.58 -22.52 -8.79
CA ASN A 433 -3.17 -21.58 -7.84
C ASN A 433 -3.93 -20.54 -8.66
N LEU A 434 -5.23 -20.77 -8.81
CA LEU A 434 -6.11 -19.97 -9.65
C LEU A 434 -6.84 -18.92 -8.84
N LEU A 435 -6.78 -17.68 -9.29
CA LEU A 435 -7.60 -16.55 -8.85
C LEU A 435 -8.49 -16.10 -10.00
N VAL A 436 -9.79 -16.06 -9.78
CA VAL A 436 -10.76 -15.45 -10.69
C VAL A 436 -11.54 -14.41 -9.90
N GLY A 437 -11.74 -13.23 -10.46
CA GLY A 437 -12.44 -12.18 -9.74
C GLY A 437 -13.24 -11.24 -10.63
N LEU A 438 -14.24 -10.64 -10.00
CA LEU A 438 -15.07 -9.57 -10.53
C LEU A 438 -14.88 -8.34 -9.64
N GLU A 439 -14.85 -7.17 -10.25
CA GLU A 439 -14.74 -5.90 -9.56
C GLU A 439 -15.69 -4.89 -10.16
N TYR A 440 -16.34 -4.12 -9.29
CA TYR A 440 -17.12 -2.94 -9.68
C TYR A 440 -16.81 -1.81 -8.70
N GLN A 441 -16.66 -0.60 -9.25
CA GLN A 441 -16.44 0.62 -8.50
C GLN A 441 -17.24 1.75 -9.12
N ARG A 442 -17.80 2.59 -8.25
CA ARG A 442 -18.47 3.84 -8.58
C ARG A 442 -17.98 4.95 -7.67
N SER A 443 -17.36 5.98 -8.24
CA SER A 443 -16.93 7.18 -7.53
C SER A 443 -17.66 8.41 -8.10
N ARG A 444 -18.11 9.27 -7.20
CA ARG A 444 -18.72 10.56 -7.52
C ARG A 444 -18.04 11.61 -6.67
N PHE A 445 -17.22 12.40 -7.30
CA PHE A 445 -16.50 13.50 -6.68
C PHE A 445 -17.17 14.81 -7.08
N ARG A 446 -17.91 15.40 -6.14
CA ARG A 446 -18.54 16.70 -6.33
C ARG A 446 -17.57 17.79 -5.93
N TYR A 447 -17.40 18.75 -6.81
CA TYR A 447 -16.62 19.95 -6.61
C TYR A 447 -17.52 21.16 -6.73
N THR A 448 -17.47 22.06 -5.75
CA THR A 448 -18.09 23.38 -5.80
C THR A 448 -17.08 24.39 -5.25
N ASN A 449 -16.85 25.46 -6.00
CA ASN A 449 -16.05 26.56 -5.53
C ASN A 449 -16.86 27.38 -4.51
N GLU A 450 -16.27 27.72 -3.34
CA GLU A 450 -16.89 28.65 -2.38
C GLU A 450 -16.42 30.09 -2.60
N GLY A 451 -15.43 30.28 -3.48
CA GLY A 451 -14.94 31.57 -3.88
C GLY A 451 -13.44 31.54 -4.17
N TYR A 452 -13.07 32.39 -5.05
CA TYR A 452 -11.70 32.75 -5.36
C TYR A 452 -11.62 34.28 -5.34
N LEU A 453 -10.72 34.84 -4.55
CA LEU A 453 -10.45 36.25 -4.52
C LEU A 453 -9.02 36.46 -5.02
N ASP A 454 -8.91 36.89 -6.25
CA ASP A 454 -7.67 37.49 -6.74
C ASP A 454 -7.39 38.74 -5.93
N SER A 455 -6.15 38.90 -5.50
CA SER A 455 -5.72 40.11 -4.80
C SER A 455 -6.41 40.34 -3.46
N LEU A 456 -6.31 39.35 -2.58
CA LEU A 456 -6.80 39.47 -1.20
C LEU A 456 -6.15 40.64 -0.44
N ASP A 457 -4.82 40.70 -0.46
CA ASP A 457 -4.00 41.76 0.09
C ASP A 457 -2.61 41.77 -0.60
N GLN A 458 -1.92 42.89 -0.41
CA GLN A 458 -0.48 42.98 -0.62
C GLN A 458 0.23 42.89 0.71
N ASN A 459 1.19 41.99 0.77
CA ASN A 459 1.96 41.71 1.97
C ASN A 459 3.46 41.74 1.61
N ASN A 460 4.34 41.62 2.60
CA ASN A 460 5.76 41.59 2.34
C ASN A 460 6.38 40.32 2.90
N LEU A 461 7.13 39.59 2.07
CA LEU A 461 7.74 38.30 2.39
C LEU A 461 8.63 38.33 3.64
N TYR A 462 9.27 39.47 3.89
CA TYR A 462 10.17 39.68 5.05
C TYR A 462 9.47 40.22 6.29
N ASN A 463 8.19 40.64 6.15
CA ASN A 463 7.41 41.22 7.26
C ASN A 463 5.92 40.90 7.07
N ILE A 464 5.54 39.66 7.21
CA ILE A 464 4.14 39.25 7.05
C ILE A 464 3.27 39.79 8.15
N VAL A 465 2.22 40.50 7.78
CA VAL A 465 1.20 41.03 8.70
C VAL A 465 -0.06 40.18 8.56
N TYR A 466 -0.50 39.59 9.67
CA TYR A 466 -1.65 38.72 9.76
C TYR A 466 -2.91 39.45 10.20
N ASN A 467 -4.08 38.84 9.96
CA ASN A 467 -5.42 39.32 10.41
C ASN A 467 -5.82 40.69 9.82
N GLN A 468 -5.28 41.05 8.67
CA GLN A 468 -5.72 42.22 7.92
C GLN A 468 -6.85 41.87 6.94
N VAL A 469 -7.05 40.61 6.72
CA VAL A 469 -8.06 40.09 5.81
C VAL A 469 -9.37 39.97 6.56
N PRO A 470 -10.46 40.57 6.06
CA PRO A 470 -11.78 40.39 6.64
C PRO A 470 -12.16 38.93 6.65
N ASP A 471 -12.92 38.50 7.67
CA ASP A 471 -13.54 37.16 7.71
C ASP A 471 -14.77 37.15 6.76
N ILE A 472 -14.54 37.53 5.50
CA ILE A 472 -15.55 37.58 4.47
C ILE A 472 -15.55 36.19 3.81
N ALA A 473 -16.73 35.60 3.69
CA ALA A 473 -16.90 34.47 2.79
C ALA A 473 -16.40 34.88 1.42
N PRO A 474 -15.59 34.06 0.74
CA PRO A 474 -15.08 34.35 -0.59
C PRO A 474 -16.23 34.84 -1.48
N ALA A 475 -16.01 35.95 -2.22
CA ALA A 475 -17.00 36.47 -3.12
C ALA A 475 -17.43 35.37 -4.07
N GLU A 476 -18.73 35.21 -4.22
CA GLU A 476 -19.36 34.24 -5.12
C GLU A 476 -18.98 34.56 -6.57
N THR A 477 -17.78 34.23 -6.99
CA THR A 477 -17.56 33.97 -8.40
C THR A 477 -18.08 32.55 -8.64
N PRO A 478 -19.23 32.39 -9.24
CA PRO A 478 -19.83 31.07 -9.42
C PRO A 478 -18.97 30.27 -10.39
N TYR A 479 -18.15 29.39 -9.88
CA TYR A 479 -17.51 28.36 -10.69
C TYR A 479 -18.53 27.26 -10.99
N LEU A 480 -18.62 26.83 -12.24
CA LEU A 480 -19.61 25.82 -12.62
C LEU A 480 -19.46 24.54 -11.76
N PRO A 481 -20.48 24.18 -10.95
CA PRO A 481 -20.38 22.97 -10.15
C PRO A 481 -20.39 21.74 -11.07
N PHE A 482 -19.49 20.83 -10.81
CA PHE A 482 -19.43 19.57 -11.54
C PHE A 482 -19.33 18.37 -10.60
N VAL A 483 -19.73 17.22 -11.12
CA VAL A 483 -19.54 15.92 -10.50
C VAL A 483 -18.58 15.11 -11.38
N SER A 484 -17.36 14.91 -10.92
CA SER A 484 -16.46 13.97 -11.58
C SER A 484 -16.93 12.55 -11.32
N VAL A 485 -17.13 11.84 -12.41
CA VAL A 485 -17.68 10.48 -12.45
C VAL A 485 -16.57 9.52 -12.78
N ILE A 486 -16.40 8.47 -11.98
CA ILE A 486 -15.52 7.36 -12.29
C ILE A 486 -16.27 6.06 -12.00
N ASP A 487 -16.64 5.34 -13.05
CA ASP A 487 -17.25 4.00 -12.98
C ASP A 487 -16.30 2.99 -13.58
N ARG A 488 -15.92 1.96 -12.83
CA ARG A 488 -14.99 0.91 -13.25
C ARG A 488 -15.63 -0.46 -13.05
N ALA A 489 -15.53 -1.31 -14.04
CA ALA A 489 -15.85 -2.72 -13.94
C ALA A 489 -14.72 -3.57 -14.51
N GLY A 490 -14.55 -4.77 -14.00
CA GLY A 490 -13.51 -5.66 -14.51
C GLY A 490 -13.72 -7.11 -14.14
N ILE A 491 -13.32 -7.97 -15.05
CA ILE A 491 -13.14 -9.40 -14.81
C ILE A 491 -11.68 -9.73 -14.97
N TYR A 492 -11.12 -10.49 -14.05
CA TYR A 492 -9.73 -10.90 -14.10
C TYR A 492 -9.57 -12.36 -13.72
N MET A 493 -8.56 -12.96 -14.32
CA MET A 493 -8.12 -14.31 -14.03
C MET A 493 -6.60 -14.33 -13.96
N GLN A 494 -6.07 -15.05 -12.98
CA GLN A 494 -4.64 -15.28 -12.83
C GLN A 494 -4.40 -16.69 -12.35
N ASP A 495 -3.56 -17.44 -13.06
CA ASP A 495 -3.13 -18.78 -12.66
C ASP A 495 -1.62 -18.81 -12.45
N GLN A 496 -1.21 -19.33 -11.31
CA GLN A 496 0.18 -19.65 -11.05
C GLN A 496 0.36 -21.16 -11.08
N MET A 497 0.90 -21.62 -12.18
CA MET A 497 1.21 -23.03 -12.45
C MET A 497 2.58 -23.38 -11.88
N MET A 498 2.66 -24.45 -11.09
CA MET A 498 3.89 -24.91 -10.45
C MET A 498 4.34 -26.25 -11.06
N PHE A 499 5.58 -26.26 -11.53
CA PHE A 499 6.25 -27.37 -12.18
C PHE A 499 7.46 -27.83 -11.39
N LEU A 500 8.04 -28.98 -11.77
CA LEU A 500 9.31 -29.49 -11.25
C LEU A 500 9.35 -29.56 -9.71
N HIS A 501 8.31 -30.10 -9.09
CA HIS A 501 8.15 -30.14 -7.62
C HIS A 501 8.20 -28.72 -7.00
N GLU A 502 7.44 -27.82 -7.59
CA GLU A 502 7.32 -26.41 -7.16
C GLU A 502 8.62 -25.58 -7.23
N LYS A 503 9.59 -26.01 -8.05
CA LYS A 503 10.80 -25.23 -8.31
C LYS A 503 10.64 -24.21 -9.42
N LEU A 504 9.71 -24.39 -10.32
CA LEU A 504 9.43 -23.50 -11.42
C LEU A 504 7.96 -23.10 -11.38
N HIS A 505 7.71 -21.78 -11.27
CA HIS A 505 6.35 -21.24 -11.29
C HIS A 505 6.17 -20.37 -12.54
N LEU A 506 5.11 -20.62 -13.28
CA LEU A 506 4.65 -19.76 -14.38
C LEU A 506 3.35 -19.08 -13.95
N LEU A 507 3.36 -17.77 -13.89
CA LEU A 507 2.18 -16.95 -13.62
C LEU A 507 1.69 -16.37 -14.94
N VAL A 508 0.42 -16.61 -15.26
CA VAL A 508 -0.26 -15.99 -16.40
C VAL A 508 -1.53 -15.34 -15.88
N GLY A 509 -1.77 -14.12 -16.30
CA GLY A 509 -2.95 -13.40 -15.89
C GLY A 509 -3.47 -12.49 -16.99
N ILE A 510 -4.77 -12.23 -16.96
CA ILE A 510 -5.47 -11.37 -17.91
C ILE A 510 -6.61 -10.66 -17.19
N ARG A 511 -6.82 -9.38 -17.49
CA ARG A 511 -7.98 -8.60 -17.08
C ARG A 511 -8.64 -7.92 -18.27
N ALA A 512 -9.95 -8.04 -18.36
CA ALA A 512 -10.77 -7.16 -19.20
C ALA A 512 -11.41 -6.10 -18.28
N GLY A 513 -11.14 -4.84 -18.55
CA GLY A 513 -11.58 -3.69 -17.79
C GLY A 513 -12.42 -2.75 -18.62
N LEU A 514 -13.45 -2.19 -18.03
CA LEU A 514 -14.28 -1.12 -18.54
C LEU A 514 -14.18 0.05 -17.57
N THR A 515 -13.81 1.22 -18.04
CA THR A 515 -13.77 2.44 -17.23
C THR A 515 -14.51 3.55 -17.96
N THR A 516 -15.50 4.16 -17.30
CA THR A 516 -16.16 5.39 -17.72
C THR A 516 -15.74 6.48 -16.75
N GLN A 517 -15.14 7.55 -17.26
CA GLN A 517 -14.83 8.71 -16.43
C GLN A 517 -15.02 10.03 -17.20
N GLY A 518 -15.18 11.13 -16.46
CA GLY A 518 -15.38 12.48 -16.95
C GLY A 518 -16.14 13.32 -15.96
N ASN A 519 -16.68 14.42 -16.40
CA ASN A 519 -17.42 15.36 -15.58
C ASN A 519 -18.87 15.47 -16.04
N GLN A 520 -19.78 15.57 -15.09
CA GLN A 520 -21.17 15.92 -15.28
C GLN A 520 -21.40 17.30 -14.70
N TYR A 521 -21.80 18.22 -15.55
CA TYR A 521 -22.01 19.62 -15.18
C TYR A 521 -23.40 19.83 -14.59
N LYS A 522 -23.50 20.77 -13.64
CA LYS A 522 -24.72 21.10 -12.89
C LYS A 522 -25.10 22.55 -13.12
N ALA A 523 -25.30 22.89 -14.39
CA ALA A 523 -25.67 24.25 -14.80
C ALA A 523 -26.99 24.73 -14.15
N ASP A 524 -27.92 23.81 -13.87
CA ASP A 524 -29.20 24.08 -13.20
C ASP A 524 -29.04 24.47 -11.70
N GLU A 525 -27.87 24.23 -11.09
CA GLU A 525 -27.57 24.60 -9.70
C GLU A 525 -27.08 26.05 -9.58
N LEU A 526 -26.84 26.80 -10.69
CA LEU A 526 -26.36 28.17 -10.71
C LEU A 526 -27.30 29.09 -11.53
N PRO A 527 -28.41 29.58 -10.93
CA PRO A 527 -29.30 30.46 -11.62
C PRO A 527 -28.65 31.81 -11.96
N GLY A 528 -28.78 32.25 -13.21
CA GLY A 528 -28.37 33.57 -13.69
C GLY A 528 -27.00 33.61 -14.40
N THR A 529 -26.37 32.49 -14.65
CA THR A 529 -25.15 32.36 -15.44
C THR A 529 -25.44 31.70 -16.80
N ASP A 530 -24.92 32.28 -17.86
CA ASP A 530 -25.09 31.73 -19.21
C ASP A 530 -24.00 30.65 -19.45
N TYR A 531 -24.34 29.42 -19.11
CA TYR A 531 -23.48 28.25 -19.34
C TYR A 531 -23.93 27.45 -20.57
N GLU A 532 -24.40 28.14 -21.61
CA GLU A 532 -24.65 27.52 -22.91
C GLU A 532 -23.36 26.90 -23.44
N GLY A 533 -23.36 25.58 -23.65
CA GLY A 533 -22.21 24.84 -24.20
C GLY A 533 -21.48 23.88 -23.27
N TYR A 534 -21.81 23.82 -21.97
CA TYR A 534 -21.23 22.82 -21.09
C TYR A 534 -22.05 21.53 -21.12
N GLU A 535 -21.55 20.55 -21.86
CA GLU A 535 -22.13 19.21 -21.94
C GLU A 535 -21.34 18.22 -21.10
N ASP A 536 -22.00 17.15 -20.63
CA ASP A 536 -21.33 16.05 -19.94
C ASP A 536 -20.24 15.44 -20.85
N ASN A 537 -19.00 15.33 -20.35
CA ASN A 537 -17.86 14.86 -21.10
C ASN A 537 -17.38 13.47 -20.63
N LEU A 538 -18.26 12.48 -20.68
CA LEU A 538 -17.95 11.13 -20.23
C LEU A 538 -17.26 10.31 -21.32
N VAL A 539 -16.09 9.76 -20.99
CA VAL A 539 -15.32 8.86 -21.86
C VAL A 539 -15.37 7.44 -21.32
N THR A 540 -15.61 6.48 -22.20
CA THR A 540 -15.61 5.06 -21.86
C THR A 540 -14.51 4.33 -22.62
N VAL A 541 -13.63 3.66 -21.86
CA VAL A 541 -12.48 2.93 -22.39
C VAL A 541 -12.56 1.46 -21.98
N ASN A 542 -12.35 0.59 -22.98
CA ASN A 542 -12.22 -0.85 -22.80
C ASN A 542 -10.75 -1.25 -22.94
N VAL A 543 -10.20 -1.92 -21.94
CA VAL A 543 -8.78 -2.30 -21.95
C VAL A 543 -8.60 -3.76 -21.53
N LEU A 544 -7.75 -4.45 -22.29
CA LEU A 544 -7.25 -5.77 -21.94
C LEU A 544 -5.82 -5.64 -21.42
N THR A 545 -5.56 -6.12 -20.21
CA THR A 545 -4.24 -6.05 -19.57
C THR A 545 -3.70 -7.44 -19.27
N PRO A 546 -2.72 -7.93 -20.04
CA PRO A 546 -2.04 -9.19 -19.78
C PRO A 546 -0.91 -9.02 -18.76
N ARG A 547 -0.59 -10.12 -18.09
CA ARG A 547 0.59 -10.27 -17.24
C ARG A 547 1.15 -11.68 -17.40
N ILE A 548 2.47 -11.79 -17.48
CA ILE A 548 3.18 -13.05 -17.45
C ILE A 548 4.39 -12.94 -16.51
N GLY A 549 4.68 -14.00 -15.80
CA GLY A 549 5.85 -14.04 -14.91
C GLY A 549 6.37 -15.43 -14.69
N LEU A 550 7.66 -15.55 -14.57
CA LEU A 550 8.36 -16.80 -14.30
C LEU A 550 9.14 -16.68 -13.00
N VAL A 551 9.03 -17.65 -12.12
CA VAL A 551 9.82 -17.75 -10.89
C VAL A 551 10.54 -19.07 -10.87
N TYR A 552 11.86 -19.05 -10.78
CA TYR A 552 12.68 -20.21 -10.57
C TYR A 552 13.27 -20.22 -9.17
N LYS A 553 13.07 -21.33 -8.44
CA LYS A 553 13.53 -21.54 -7.05
C LYS A 553 14.68 -22.54 -7.04
N PRO A 554 15.95 -22.12 -7.24
CA PRO A 554 17.09 -23.03 -7.17
C PRO A 554 17.25 -23.65 -5.78
N LYS A 555 16.84 -22.91 -4.74
CA LYS A 555 16.81 -23.33 -3.34
C LYS A 555 15.51 -22.82 -2.69
N GLU A 556 15.04 -23.46 -1.63
CA GLU A 556 13.83 -23.04 -0.91
C GLU A 556 13.91 -21.60 -0.36
N TRP A 557 15.12 -21.14 -0.04
CA TRP A 557 15.38 -19.82 0.51
C TRP A 557 15.64 -18.75 -0.56
N ALA A 558 15.75 -19.11 -1.86
CA ALA A 558 16.06 -18.15 -2.93
C ALA A 558 15.20 -18.38 -4.16
N SER A 559 14.76 -17.30 -4.78
CA SER A 559 14.07 -17.30 -6.08
C SER A 559 14.66 -16.24 -7.01
N VAL A 560 14.67 -16.53 -8.29
CA VAL A 560 14.94 -15.59 -9.38
C VAL A 560 13.66 -15.49 -10.20
N TYR A 561 13.27 -14.31 -10.61
CA TYR A 561 12.06 -14.13 -11.39
C TYR A 561 12.27 -13.15 -12.54
N ALA A 562 11.46 -13.32 -13.57
CA ALA A 562 11.28 -12.37 -14.65
C ALA A 562 9.78 -12.15 -14.86
N SER A 563 9.37 -10.92 -15.16
CA SER A 563 7.96 -10.64 -15.45
C SER A 563 7.80 -9.55 -16.48
N TYR A 564 6.66 -9.64 -17.17
CA TYR A 564 6.11 -8.63 -18.05
C TYR A 564 4.70 -8.29 -17.57
N ALA A 565 4.40 -7.01 -17.41
CA ALA A 565 3.09 -6.54 -17.00
C ALA A 565 2.70 -5.30 -17.82
N GLN A 566 1.42 -5.20 -18.13
CA GLN A 566 0.83 -4.00 -18.70
C GLN A 566 -0.06 -3.29 -17.67
N GLY A 567 -0.11 -1.97 -17.78
CA GLY A 567 -1.00 -1.10 -17.07
C GLY A 567 -1.64 -0.09 -18.00
N TYR A 568 -2.67 0.59 -17.50
CA TYR A 568 -3.30 1.68 -18.20
C TYR A 568 -3.80 2.74 -17.21
N GLU A 569 -3.91 3.95 -17.71
CA GLU A 569 -4.57 5.08 -17.06
C GLU A 569 -5.60 5.64 -18.06
N VAL A 570 -6.80 5.91 -17.57
CA VAL A 570 -7.81 6.56 -18.42
C VAL A 570 -7.56 8.06 -18.37
N ASN A 571 -7.38 8.67 -19.52
CA ASN A 571 -7.26 10.12 -19.65
C ASN A 571 -8.64 10.74 -19.45
N SER A 572 -8.74 11.65 -18.46
CA SER A 572 -9.96 12.44 -18.28
C SER A 572 -9.94 13.58 -19.27
N PRO A 573 -11.05 13.88 -19.93
CA PRO A 573 -11.19 15.17 -20.59
C PRO A 573 -11.02 16.25 -19.53
N ASP A 574 -10.12 17.21 -19.76
CA ASP A 574 -9.87 18.26 -18.79
C ASP A 574 -11.06 19.22 -18.74
N ILE A 575 -11.34 19.74 -17.54
CA ILE A 575 -12.35 20.75 -17.26
C ILE A 575 -12.06 22.06 -18.04
N PHE A 576 -10.78 22.35 -18.23
CA PHE A 576 -10.31 23.59 -18.88
C PHE A 576 -10.16 23.46 -20.41
N ALA A 577 -10.16 22.25 -20.94
CA ALA A 577 -10.05 21.99 -22.38
C ALA A 577 -11.39 22.14 -23.14
N LEU A 578 -12.41 22.65 -22.50
CA LEU A 578 -13.78 22.63 -22.97
C LEU A 578 -14.05 23.46 -24.24
N ASN A 579 -13.15 24.32 -24.64
CA ASN A 579 -13.45 25.28 -25.71
C ASN A 579 -12.85 24.94 -27.06
N TYR A 580 -11.97 23.92 -27.22
CA TYR A 580 -11.14 23.84 -28.42
C TYR A 580 -10.94 22.51 -29.12
N LEU A 581 -11.39 21.36 -28.60
CA LEU A 581 -11.08 20.07 -29.25
C LEU A 581 -12.24 19.06 -29.22
N ASP A 582 -12.37 18.30 -30.30
CA ASP A 582 -13.24 17.13 -30.39
C ASP A 582 -12.69 15.98 -29.54
N PHE A 583 -13.06 15.96 -28.26
CA PHE A 583 -12.64 14.95 -27.26
C PHE A 583 -13.44 13.64 -27.35
N SER A 584 -14.05 13.34 -28.45
CA SER A 584 -14.99 12.23 -28.51
C SER A 584 -14.44 10.88 -28.04
N ASN A 585 -13.09 10.68 -28.00
CA ASN A 585 -12.51 9.42 -27.53
C ASN A 585 -10.99 9.46 -27.26
N PRO A 586 -10.50 10.07 -26.17
CA PRO A 586 -9.08 10.07 -25.86
C PRO A 586 -8.57 8.65 -25.64
N PRO A 587 -7.40 8.29 -26.20
CA PRO A 587 -6.79 6.99 -25.95
C PRO A 587 -6.40 6.85 -24.47
N ALA A 588 -6.46 5.64 -23.92
CA ALA A 588 -5.90 5.40 -22.61
C ALA A 588 -4.36 5.45 -22.69
N THR A 589 -3.74 6.15 -21.74
CA THR A 589 -2.29 6.03 -21.49
C THR A 589 -1.96 4.57 -21.18
N ARG A 590 -0.96 4.03 -21.84
CA ARG A 590 -0.52 2.64 -21.66
C ARG A 590 0.84 2.60 -21.00
N SER A 591 1.02 1.68 -20.08
CA SER A 591 2.32 1.40 -19.47
C SER A 591 2.69 -0.06 -19.64
N THR A 592 3.96 -0.31 -19.94
CA THR A 592 4.52 -1.67 -20.00
C THR A 592 5.73 -1.75 -19.10
N GLN A 593 5.90 -2.85 -18.38
CA GLN A 593 7.05 -3.11 -17.56
C GLN A 593 7.68 -4.46 -17.86
N VAL A 594 8.99 -4.47 -17.95
CA VAL A 594 9.83 -5.67 -17.84
C VAL A 594 10.58 -5.58 -16.52
N GLU A 595 10.54 -6.65 -15.74
CA GLU A 595 11.20 -6.73 -14.45
C GLU A 595 11.96 -8.04 -14.30
N LEU A 596 13.19 -7.97 -13.83
CA LEU A 596 14.04 -9.10 -13.47
C LEU A 596 14.48 -8.93 -12.02
N GLY A 597 14.31 -9.95 -11.19
CA GLY A 597 14.72 -9.82 -9.80
C GLY A 597 15.10 -11.13 -9.14
N THR A 598 15.69 -11.00 -7.97
CA THR A 598 15.98 -12.11 -7.07
C THR A 598 15.45 -11.79 -5.68
N LYS A 599 14.92 -12.81 -5.02
CA LYS A 599 14.47 -12.74 -3.62
C LYS A 599 15.09 -13.85 -2.84
N ALA A 600 15.56 -13.54 -1.64
CA ALA A 600 16.17 -14.52 -0.75
C ALA A 600 15.66 -14.34 0.68
N SER A 601 15.52 -15.45 1.40
CA SER A 601 15.25 -15.51 2.83
C SER A 601 16.37 -16.26 3.50
N ILE A 602 17.35 -15.54 4.00
CA ILE A 602 18.59 -16.08 4.59
C ILE A 602 18.53 -16.08 6.12
N LEU A 603 19.56 -16.56 6.78
CA LEU A 603 19.67 -16.66 8.23
C LEU A 603 18.48 -17.39 8.85
N GLN A 604 18.11 -18.57 8.33
CA GLN A 604 16.95 -19.35 8.77
C GLN A 604 15.62 -18.58 8.61
N ASN A 605 15.43 -17.94 7.47
CA ASN A 605 14.27 -17.11 7.14
C ASN A 605 14.09 -15.84 8.00
N ARG A 606 15.13 -15.43 8.74
CA ARG A 606 15.08 -14.22 9.59
C ARG A 606 15.35 -12.93 8.82
N LEU A 607 16.10 -12.98 7.70
CA LEU A 607 16.47 -11.83 6.90
C LEU A 607 16.01 -12.03 5.45
N GLY A 608 15.17 -11.15 4.99
CA GLY A 608 14.70 -11.08 3.61
C GLY A 608 15.50 -10.07 2.79
N LEU A 609 15.82 -10.45 1.56
CA LEU A 609 16.51 -9.63 0.57
C LEU A 609 15.70 -9.64 -0.72
N SER A 610 15.62 -8.52 -1.42
CA SER A 610 15.06 -8.42 -2.76
C SER A 610 15.90 -7.45 -3.58
N LEU A 611 16.39 -7.91 -4.71
CA LEU A 611 17.09 -7.08 -5.70
C LEU A 611 16.28 -7.12 -6.99
N THR A 612 15.98 -5.96 -7.57
CA THR A 612 15.10 -5.84 -8.72
C THR A 612 15.69 -4.88 -9.74
N LEU A 613 15.71 -5.30 -10.99
CA LEU A 613 15.95 -4.46 -12.17
C LEU A 613 14.62 -4.24 -12.87
N PHE A 614 14.32 -3.03 -13.29
CA PHE A 614 13.08 -2.72 -13.99
C PHE A 614 13.29 -1.73 -15.13
N GLN A 615 12.43 -1.83 -16.12
CA GLN A 615 12.16 -0.80 -17.12
C GLN A 615 10.66 -0.66 -17.28
N ILE A 616 10.19 0.58 -17.25
CA ILE A 616 8.80 0.97 -17.50
C ILE A 616 8.79 1.95 -18.65
N ASP A 617 7.95 1.69 -19.65
CA ASP A 617 7.63 2.59 -20.72
C ASP A 617 6.17 3.04 -20.58
N LYS A 618 5.94 4.35 -20.50
CA LYS A 618 4.62 4.99 -20.46
C LYS A 618 4.40 5.67 -21.81
N LYS A 619 3.37 5.24 -22.55
CA LYS A 619 3.00 5.74 -23.86
C LYS A 619 1.65 6.43 -23.83
N ASP A 620 1.48 7.34 -24.74
CA ASP A 620 0.26 8.12 -24.93
C ASP A 620 -0.15 8.87 -23.63
N PRO A 621 0.82 9.49 -22.89
CA PRO A 621 0.45 10.34 -21.77
C PRO A 621 -0.32 11.55 -22.31
N TYR A 622 -1.27 11.98 -21.50
CA TYR A 622 -1.99 13.21 -21.73
C TYR A 622 -1.14 14.42 -21.32
N GLY A 623 -1.16 15.47 -22.11
CA GLY A 623 -0.46 16.72 -21.82
C GLY A 623 -0.99 17.90 -22.62
N PHE A 624 -0.43 19.09 -22.37
CA PHE A 624 -0.82 20.36 -22.98
C PHE A 624 0.37 21.02 -23.66
N VAL A 625 0.13 21.64 -24.82
CA VAL A 625 1.04 22.56 -25.47
C VAL A 625 0.34 23.91 -25.59
N TYR A 626 0.85 24.96 -24.97
CA TYR A 626 0.35 26.30 -25.13
C TYR A 626 0.66 26.79 -26.53
N LEU A 627 -0.33 27.35 -27.21
CA LEU A 627 -0.23 27.76 -28.61
C LEU A 627 0.64 29.02 -28.81
N ASP A 628 0.66 29.89 -27.81
CA ASP A 628 1.54 31.08 -27.82
C ASP A 628 2.06 31.32 -26.39
N PRO A 629 3.34 30.99 -26.10
CA PRO A 629 3.95 31.28 -24.81
C PRO A 629 4.04 32.76 -24.44
N ALA A 630 3.86 33.67 -25.44
CA ALA A 630 3.89 35.10 -25.25
C ALA A 630 2.49 35.71 -25.06
N ASN A 631 1.42 34.95 -25.26
CA ASN A 631 0.05 35.40 -25.04
C ASN A 631 -0.28 35.42 -23.55
N PRO A 632 -0.55 36.58 -22.93
CA PRO A 632 -0.94 36.63 -21.51
C PRO A 632 -2.33 36.05 -21.21
N ASN A 633 -3.12 35.75 -22.24
CA ASN A 633 -4.36 34.99 -22.08
C ASN A 633 -4.05 33.48 -22.20
N TYR A 634 -3.83 32.84 -21.08
CA TYR A 634 -3.47 31.43 -20.92
C TYR A 634 -4.54 30.41 -21.40
N ASP A 635 -5.53 30.85 -22.18
CA ASP A 635 -6.71 30.04 -22.50
C ASP A 635 -6.61 29.24 -23.81
N GLU A 636 -5.51 29.38 -24.56
CA GLU A 636 -5.32 28.65 -25.80
C GLU A 636 -4.21 27.63 -25.71
N TYR A 637 -4.57 26.36 -25.52
CA TYR A 637 -3.66 25.24 -25.56
C TYR A 637 -4.22 24.05 -26.34
N ASN A 638 -3.33 23.29 -26.98
CA ASN A 638 -3.68 22.01 -27.59
C ASN A 638 -3.42 20.86 -26.62
N VAL A 639 -4.36 19.94 -26.54
CA VAL A 639 -4.16 18.67 -25.84
C VAL A 639 -3.53 17.66 -26.78
N TYR A 640 -2.60 16.88 -26.28
CA TYR A 640 -1.97 15.79 -27.02
C TYR A 640 -1.98 14.47 -26.24
N TYR A 641 -1.81 13.34 -26.96
CA TYR A 641 -1.81 11.99 -26.42
C TYR A 641 -0.71 11.10 -27.04
N ASP A 642 0.40 11.66 -27.48
CA ASP A 642 1.45 11.00 -28.26
C ASP A 642 2.84 11.02 -27.61
N GLY A 643 2.90 11.12 -26.31
CA GLY A 643 4.16 11.09 -25.59
C GLY A 643 4.71 9.67 -25.35
N HIS A 644 6.00 9.59 -25.08
CA HIS A 644 6.68 8.38 -24.63
C HIS A 644 7.69 8.70 -23.53
N HIS A 645 7.40 8.27 -22.32
CA HIS A 645 8.29 8.43 -21.17
C HIS A 645 8.84 7.07 -20.74
N ARG A 646 10.11 7.03 -20.40
CA ARG A 646 10.79 5.82 -19.92
C ARG A 646 11.34 6.02 -18.52
N SER A 647 11.21 4.99 -17.70
CA SER A 647 11.92 4.86 -16.41
C SER A 647 12.58 3.50 -16.33
N ARG A 648 13.84 3.48 -15.88
CA ARG A 648 14.60 2.25 -15.64
C ARG A 648 15.41 2.38 -14.37
N GLY A 649 15.65 1.26 -13.71
CA GLY A 649 16.36 1.34 -12.45
C GLY A 649 16.68 0.01 -11.81
N ILE A 650 17.31 0.14 -10.65
CA ILE A 650 17.66 -0.97 -9.76
C ILE A 650 17.21 -0.63 -8.34
N GLU A 651 16.62 -1.60 -7.67
CA GLU A 651 16.12 -1.46 -6.30
C GLU A 651 16.61 -2.61 -5.43
N LEU A 652 17.03 -2.28 -4.22
CA LEU A 652 17.39 -3.23 -3.18
C LEU A 652 16.51 -2.99 -1.96
N ASP A 653 15.88 -4.05 -1.44
CA ASP A 653 15.12 -4.04 -0.20
C ASP A 653 15.66 -5.12 0.74
N VAL A 654 15.88 -4.76 2.01
CA VAL A 654 16.37 -5.62 3.08
C VAL A 654 15.48 -5.45 4.29
N ASP A 655 14.93 -6.55 4.82
CA ASP A 655 14.12 -6.50 6.03
C ASP A 655 14.28 -7.76 6.88
N GLY A 656 14.44 -7.60 8.19
CA GLY A 656 14.47 -8.71 9.12
C GLY A 656 15.53 -8.60 10.22
N LYS A 657 15.91 -9.74 10.77
CA LYS A 657 16.92 -9.84 11.84
C LYS A 657 18.26 -10.35 11.30
N ILE A 658 19.30 -9.55 11.49
CA ILE A 658 20.70 -9.95 11.24
C ILE A 658 21.15 -10.89 12.35
N THR A 659 20.89 -10.51 13.60
CA THR A 659 21.13 -11.31 14.81
C THR A 659 19.85 -11.36 15.66
N PRO A 660 19.79 -12.18 16.72
CA PRO A 660 18.64 -12.17 17.65
C PRO A 660 18.34 -10.78 18.27
N TRP A 661 19.37 -9.93 18.37
CA TRP A 661 19.31 -8.61 19.02
C TRP A 661 19.41 -7.43 18.05
N LEU A 662 19.64 -7.66 16.75
CA LEU A 662 19.76 -6.60 15.75
C LEU A 662 18.85 -6.87 14.57
N SER A 663 17.92 -5.97 14.32
CA SER A 663 17.06 -5.97 13.12
C SER A 663 17.40 -4.78 12.22
N VAL A 664 17.13 -4.95 10.93
CA VAL A 664 17.33 -3.96 9.88
C VAL A 664 16.09 -3.88 9.00
N THR A 665 15.71 -2.67 8.63
CA THR A 665 14.82 -2.37 7.50
C THR A 665 15.58 -1.37 6.65
N ALA A 666 15.92 -1.72 5.40
CA ALA A 666 16.69 -0.86 4.52
C ALA A 666 16.22 -0.96 3.08
N GLY A 667 16.39 0.12 2.34
CA GLY A 667 16.08 0.20 0.94
C GLY A 667 17.04 1.13 0.22
N ALA A 668 17.37 0.81 -1.03
CA ALA A 668 18.10 1.69 -1.93
C ALA A 668 17.50 1.58 -3.32
N ALA A 669 17.43 2.70 -4.03
CA ALA A 669 16.97 2.73 -5.40
C ALA A 669 17.82 3.69 -6.24
N TYR A 670 18.11 3.23 -7.44
CA TYR A 670 18.56 4.07 -8.55
C TYR A 670 17.44 4.10 -9.58
N THR A 671 17.01 5.30 -9.98
CA THR A 671 15.94 5.51 -10.96
C THR A 671 16.40 6.55 -11.98
N ASP A 672 16.42 6.16 -13.24
CA ASP A 672 16.73 7.02 -14.35
C ASP A 672 15.50 7.18 -15.24
N THR A 673 15.05 8.43 -15.41
CA THR A 673 13.86 8.76 -16.19
C THR A 673 14.24 9.61 -17.39
N GLU A 674 13.52 9.41 -18.49
CA GLU A 674 13.81 10.09 -19.76
C GLU A 674 12.53 10.34 -20.54
N VAL A 675 12.36 11.53 -21.06
CA VAL A 675 11.36 11.87 -22.07
C VAL A 675 11.92 11.47 -23.42
N LEU A 676 11.34 10.46 -24.07
CA LEU A 676 11.78 9.97 -25.38
C LEU A 676 11.05 10.68 -26.51
N GLU A 677 9.78 10.99 -26.28
CA GLU A 677 8.90 11.68 -27.22
C GLU A 677 7.82 12.38 -26.41
N ASP A 678 7.57 13.64 -26.64
CA ASP A 678 6.51 14.41 -26.01
C ASP A 678 6.40 15.80 -26.62
N PRO A 679 5.22 16.24 -27.09
CA PRO A 679 5.05 17.57 -27.70
C PRO A 679 5.25 18.74 -26.71
N GLY A 680 4.93 18.53 -25.41
CA GLY A 680 5.00 19.56 -24.37
C GLY A 680 6.28 19.51 -23.53
N TYR A 681 7.07 18.42 -23.62
CA TYR A 681 8.23 18.19 -22.78
C TYR A 681 9.49 18.07 -23.62
N PRO A 682 10.59 18.73 -23.25
CA PRO A 682 11.84 18.60 -23.99
C PRO A 682 12.38 17.16 -23.99
N ILE A 683 12.66 16.65 -25.16
CA ILE A 683 13.23 15.30 -25.36
C ILE A 683 14.59 15.19 -24.67
N GLY A 684 14.83 14.07 -24.00
CA GLY A 684 16.04 13.80 -23.21
C GLY A 684 16.00 14.35 -21.78
N ASN A 685 14.98 15.17 -21.43
CA ASN A 685 14.79 15.64 -20.07
C ASN A 685 14.36 14.51 -19.14
N ARG A 686 14.65 14.71 -17.86
CA ARG A 686 14.18 13.83 -16.79
C ARG A 686 12.78 14.23 -16.36
N LEU A 687 11.99 13.25 -15.96
CA LEU A 687 10.70 13.52 -15.33
C LEU A 687 10.89 14.27 -14.00
N PRO A 688 9.99 15.22 -13.67
CA PRO A 688 10.07 15.97 -12.42
C PRO A 688 9.83 15.06 -11.20
N ASN A 689 10.26 15.53 -10.04
CA ASN A 689 10.09 14.83 -8.76
C ASN A 689 10.66 13.41 -8.70
N ALA A 690 11.59 13.07 -9.62
CA ALA A 690 12.22 11.77 -9.77
C ALA A 690 13.73 11.80 -9.37
N PRO A 691 14.07 11.67 -8.09
CA PRO A 691 15.47 11.63 -7.66
C PRO A 691 16.16 10.39 -8.20
N ARG A 692 17.43 10.55 -8.67
CA ARG A 692 18.20 9.40 -9.19
C ARG A 692 18.54 8.37 -8.14
N TYR A 693 18.89 8.82 -6.94
CA TYR A 693 19.30 7.93 -5.83
C TYR A 693 18.42 8.21 -4.64
N THR A 694 17.86 7.16 -4.07
CA THR A 694 17.20 7.21 -2.77
C THR A 694 17.69 6.08 -1.91
N GLY A 695 17.78 6.32 -0.61
CA GLY A 695 18.24 5.30 0.33
C GLY A 695 17.64 5.50 1.71
N ASN A 696 17.35 4.41 2.36
CA ASN A 696 16.89 4.41 3.74
C ASN A 696 17.53 3.22 4.48
N ILE A 697 17.80 3.39 5.73
CA ILE A 697 18.19 2.33 6.65
C ILE A 697 17.66 2.65 8.03
N TRP A 698 17.01 1.68 8.65
CA TRP A 698 16.62 1.69 10.05
C TRP A 698 17.21 0.48 10.73
N LEU A 699 18.07 0.70 11.71
CA LEU A 699 18.64 -0.32 12.57
C LEU A 699 17.94 -0.29 13.92
N ASN A 700 17.61 -1.45 14.46
CA ASN A 700 17.02 -1.56 15.78
C ASN A 700 17.73 -2.65 16.59
N PHE A 701 18.24 -2.24 17.75
CA PHE A 701 18.97 -3.06 18.70
C PHE A 701 18.06 -3.40 19.89
N GLU A 702 17.89 -4.71 20.18
CA GLU A 702 17.07 -5.25 21.28
C GLU A 702 17.90 -6.29 22.03
N PRO A 703 18.64 -5.93 23.12
CA PRO A 703 19.48 -6.88 23.84
C PRO A 703 18.67 -7.98 24.52
N VAL A 704 19.17 -9.22 24.45
CA VAL A 704 18.42 -10.43 24.83
C VAL A 704 18.62 -10.84 26.29
N GLN A 705 19.70 -10.41 26.94
CA GLN A 705 20.08 -10.93 28.28
C GLN A 705 20.11 -9.85 29.37
N HIS A 706 21.12 -8.99 29.41
CA HIS A 706 21.35 -8.11 30.58
C HIS A 706 20.53 -6.82 30.62
N LEU A 707 19.97 -6.39 29.48
CA LEU A 707 19.15 -5.17 29.33
C LEU A 707 17.81 -5.49 28.67
N LYS A 708 17.20 -6.59 29.09
CA LYS A 708 15.91 -7.02 28.54
C LYS A 708 14.87 -5.90 28.68
N GLY A 709 14.25 -5.55 27.55
CA GLY A 709 13.28 -4.44 27.48
C GLY A 709 13.85 -3.14 26.92
N LEU A 710 15.18 -2.98 26.84
CA LEU A 710 15.79 -1.87 26.15
C LEU A 710 15.64 -2.03 24.65
N THR A 711 15.35 -0.93 23.95
CA THR A 711 15.36 -0.84 22.50
C THR A 711 16.11 0.43 22.10
N LEU A 712 17.01 0.32 21.13
CA LEU A 712 17.71 1.47 20.56
C LEU A 712 17.52 1.43 19.04
N GLY A 713 17.11 2.53 18.45
CA GLY A 713 16.88 2.67 17.01
C GLY A 713 17.73 3.79 16.42
N ALA A 714 18.23 3.59 15.21
CA ALA A 714 18.88 4.63 14.42
C ALA A 714 18.45 4.50 12.95
N GLY A 715 18.11 5.62 12.34
CA GLY A 715 17.68 5.71 10.96
C GLY A 715 18.44 6.75 10.17
N TYR A 716 18.70 6.46 8.90
CA TYR A 716 19.21 7.40 7.92
C TYR A 716 18.36 7.31 6.67
N PHE A 717 17.86 8.46 6.22
CA PHE A 717 16.99 8.59 5.06
C PHE A 717 17.59 9.63 4.13
N TYR A 718 17.83 9.26 2.88
CA TYR A 718 18.50 10.09 1.88
C TYR A 718 17.69 10.16 0.59
N LYS A 719 17.65 11.34 0.00
CA LYS A 719 17.11 11.60 -1.33
C LYS A 719 18.11 12.50 -2.09
N ASN A 720 18.47 12.07 -3.29
CA ASN A 720 19.30 12.86 -4.19
C ASN A 720 18.52 14.06 -4.73
N ARG A 721 19.24 15.07 -5.20
CA ARG A 721 18.66 16.22 -5.91
C ARG A 721 17.81 15.79 -7.10
N PHE A 722 16.80 16.56 -7.41
CA PHE A 722 15.86 16.30 -8.49
C PHE A 722 15.30 17.61 -9.03
N PHE A 723 14.90 17.60 -10.29
CA PHE A 723 14.19 18.74 -10.87
C PHE A 723 12.73 18.74 -10.44
N SER A 724 12.21 19.90 -10.08
CA SER A 724 10.79 20.11 -9.85
C SER A 724 10.07 20.54 -11.13
N SER A 725 10.83 21.02 -12.12
CA SER A 725 10.35 21.49 -13.41
C SER A 725 10.58 20.46 -14.52
N ILE A 726 9.64 20.39 -15.46
CA ILE A 726 9.73 19.55 -16.65
C ILE A 726 10.84 20.00 -17.59
N ASN A 727 11.15 21.29 -17.60
CA ASN A 727 12.22 21.87 -18.40
C ASN A 727 13.61 21.55 -17.85
N ASN A 728 13.67 20.89 -16.68
CA ASN A 728 14.88 20.60 -15.94
C ASN A 728 15.70 21.88 -15.65
N ASP A 729 15.00 22.96 -15.27
CA ASP A 729 15.60 24.22 -14.90
C ASP A 729 16.53 24.04 -13.70
N PRO A 730 17.84 24.37 -13.84
CA PRO A 730 18.79 24.27 -12.73
C PRO A 730 18.42 25.17 -11.51
N ASN A 731 17.72 26.27 -11.74
CA ASN A 731 17.27 27.17 -10.68
C ASN A 731 16.17 26.52 -9.81
N LEU A 732 15.44 25.57 -10.38
CA LEU A 732 14.37 24.82 -9.71
C LEU A 732 14.81 23.38 -9.35
N GLU A 733 16.13 23.10 -9.32
CA GLU A 733 16.65 21.82 -8.86
C GLU A 733 16.62 21.77 -7.32
N VAL A 734 15.73 20.96 -6.76
CA VAL A 734 15.67 20.71 -5.31
C VAL A 734 16.91 19.96 -4.85
N PRO A 735 17.65 20.46 -3.85
CA PRO A 735 18.93 19.90 -3.43
C PRO A 735 18.78 18.53 -2.75
N ASN A 736 19.91 17.86 -2.54
CA ASN A 736 19.95 16.63 -1.75
C ASN A 736 19.32 16.86 -0.37
N SER A 737 18.52 15.91 0.07
CA SER A 737 17.90 15.93 1.38
C SER A 737 18.26 14.68 2.18
N PHE A 738 18.47 14.84 3.47
CA PHE A 738 18.64 13.70 4.38
C PHE A 738 18.11 13.99 5.77
N THR A 739 17.78 12.93 6.50
CA THR A 739 17.48 12.99 7.93
C THR A 739 18.17 11.84 8.65
N ILE A 740 18.62 12.12 9.88
CA ILE A 740 19.08 11.12 10.83
C ILE A 740 18.08 11.10 11.99
N ASP A 741 17.56 9.93 12.28
CA ASP A 741 16.57 9.71 13.32
C ASP A 741 17.10 8.74 14.38
N LEU A 742 16.76 9.00 15.63
CA LEU A 742 17.14 8.14 16.76
C LEU A 742 15.89 7.74 17.56
N ALA A 743 15.95 6.57 18.16
CA ALA A 743 14.96 6.09 19.11
C ALA A 743 15.62 5.40 20.29
N ALA A 744 15.11 5.63 21.49
CA ALA A 744 15.50 4.89 22.68
C ALA A 744 14.23 4.57 23.48
N GLY A 745 14.04 3.29 23.81
CA GLY A 745 12.86 2.84 24.51
C GLY A 745 13.21 1.81 25.57
N TYR A 746 12.35 1.72 26.59
CA TYR A 746 12.42 0.69 27.62
C TYR A 746 11.04 0.16 27.96
N GLN A 747 10.92 -1.17 27.91
CA GLN A 747 9.70 -1.89 28.26
C GLN A 747 9.89 -2.59 29.60
N PHE A 748 9.14 -2.19 30.60
CA PHE A 748 9.10 -2.83 31.92
C PHE A 748 7.73 -3.44 32.17
N LYS A 749 7.66 -4.76 32.11
CA LYS A 749 6.39 -5.51 32.22
C LYS A 749 5.35 -4.98 31.24
N ARG A 750 4.28 -4.35 31.75
CA ARG A 750 3.17 -3.78 30.96
C ARG A 750 3.38 -2.31 30.56
N PHE A 751 4.40 -1.64 31.13
CA PHE A 751 4.67 -0.22 30.89
C PHE A 751 5.86 -0.05 29.97
N GLY A 752 5.76 0.85 29.04
CA GLY A 752 6.82 1.22 28.12
C GLY A 752 6.98 2.74 28.05
N ALA A 753 8.21 3.16 27.82
CA ALA A 753 8.55 4.53 27.47
C ALA A 753 9.50 4.50 26.27
N GLN A 754 9.25 5.33 25.28
CA GLN A 754 10.10 5.45 24.09
C GLN A 754 10.23 6.92 23.69
N LEU A 755 11.47 7.38 23.55
CA LEU A 755 11.81 8.68 23.00
C LEU A 755 12.24 8.49 21.55
N ASN A 756 11.60 9.21 20.64
CA ASN A 756 12.01 9.32 19.23
C ASN A 756 12.48 10.75 18.96
N VAL A 757 13.59 10.87 18.28
CA VAL A 757 14.13 12.14 17.77
C VAL A 757 14.23 12.00 16.26
N THR A 758 13.43 12.75 15.53
CA THR A 758 13.52 12.82 14.07
C THR A 758 14.35 14.03 13.64
N ASN A 759 15.09 13.89 12.54
CA ASN A 759 15.94 14.92 11.98
C ASN A 759 16.87 15.55 13.07
N ILE A 760 17.65 14.71 13.77
CA ILE A 760 18.50 15.15 14.89
C ILE A 760 19.50 16.24 14.49
N THR A 761 19.94 16.25 13.24
CA THR A 761 20.84 17.25 12.66
C THR A 761 20.18 18.60 12.43
N ASN A 762 18.84 18.67 12.53
CA ASN A 762 18.05 19.87 12.25
C ASN A 762 18.25 20.41 10.82
N GLN A 763 18.46 19.50 9.87
CA GLN A 763 18.63 19.85 8.46
C GLN A 763 17.33 20.44 7.89
N VAL A 764 17.44 21.54 7.17
CA VAL A 764 16.35 22.10 6.37
C VAL A 764 16.33 21.32 5.05
N ASN A 765 15.18 20.72 4.74
CA ASN A 765 14.97 19.96 3.51
C ASN A 765 13.73 20.51 2.80
N TYR A 766 13.83 20.74 1.52
CA TYR A 766 12.76 21.25 0.68
C TYR A 766 12.08 20.14 -0.11
N LEU A 767 10.79 20.34 -0.38
CA LEU A 767 9.97 19.57 -1.31
C LEU A 767 9.28 20.53 -2.25
N ASN A 768 8.99 20.08 -3.46
CA ASN A 768 8.14 20.81 -4.39
C ASN A 768 7.03 19.88 -4.89
N PRO A 769 5.83 19.94 -4.32
CA PRO A 769 4.70 19.12 -4.77
C PRO A 769 4.13 19.59 -6.11
N TRP A 770 4.36 20.86 -6.45
CA TRP A 770 3.86 21.54 -7.64
C TRP A 770 5.02 22.04 -8.49
N VAL A 771 4.76 22.18 -9.79
CA VAL A 771 5.72 22.74 -10.76
C VAL A 771 5.94 24.25 -10.58
N PHE A 772 5.27 24.87 -9.58
CA PHE A 772 5.31 26.31 -9.32
C PHE A 772 6.39 26.70 -8.31
N ASN A 773 6.58 27.98 -8.10
CA ASN A 773 7.56 28.58 -7.16
C ASN A 773 7.19 28.40 -5.67
N LEU A 774 6.43 27.36 -5.32
CA LEU A 774 6.01 27.01 -3.96
C LEU A 774 6.76 25.79 -3.45
N PHE A 775 7.44 25.95 -2.31
CA PHE A 775 8.28 24.91 -1.71
C PHE A 775 7.81 24.61 -0.29
N GLU A 776 7.58 23.34 -0.02
CA GLU A 776 7.31 22.87 1.33
C GLU A 776 8.62 22.61 2.08
N VAL A 777 8.71 23.03 3.33
CA VAL A 777 9.82 22.70 4.21
C VAL A 777 9.44 21.45 5.00
N GLN A 778 10.28 20.43 4.96
CA GLN A 778 10.10 19.24 5.78
C GLN A 778 10.27 19.56 7.27
N PRO A 779 9.63 18.78 8.18
CA PRO A 779 9.75 19.03 9.61
C PRO A 779 11.20 19.12 10.10
N LEU A 780 11.51 20.15 10.85
CA LEU A 780 12.76 20.33 11.55
C LEU A 780 12.91 19.27 12.66
N ARG A 781 14.02 19.32 13.43
CA ARG A 781 14.26 18.36 14.52
C ARG A 781 13.06 18.33 15.47
N ARG A 782 12.57 17.10 15.74
CA ARG A 782 11.40 16.85 16.59
C ARG A 782 11.68 15.78 17.62
N PHE A 783 11.25 16.01 18.85
CA PHE A 783 11.28 15.07 19.96
C PHE A 783 9.85 14.59 20.26
N VAL A 784 9.65 13.29 20.39
CA VAL A 784 8.37 12.68 20.75
C VAL A 784 8.60 11.60 21.80
N LEU A 785 8.01 11.76 22.97
CA LEU A 785 7.97 10.76 24.04
C LEU A 785 6.65 10.00 23.92
N THR A 786 6.74 8.66 23.79
CA THR A 786 5.61 7.74 23.84
C THR A 786 5.61 7.02 25.16
N LEU A 787 4.55 7.15 25.96
CA LEU A 787 4.28 6.34 27.13
C LEU A 787 3.24 5.28 26.76
N SER A 788 3.50 4.02 27.05
CA SER A 788 2.62 2.92 26.66
C SER A 788 2.27 2.01 27.83
N TYR A 789 1.04 1.51 27.84
CA TYR A 789 0.58 0.44 28.71
C TYR A 789 -0.03 -0.66 27.86
N LYS A 790 0.39 -1.91 28.08
CA LYS A 790 -0.14 -3.07 27.35
C LYS A 790 -0.59 -4.16 28.33
N PHE A 791 -1.79 -4.66 28.09
CA PHE A 791 -2.34 -5.80 28.76
C PHE A 791 -2.87 -6.81 27.76
N GLN A 792 -2.48 -8.05 27.92
CA GLN A 792 -2.98 -9.19 27.17
C GLN A 792 -3.23 -10.34 28.12
N ARG A 793 -4.37 -11.01 27.99
CA ARG A 793 -4.78 -12.14 28.81
C ARG A 793 -4.85 -13.41 27.99
#